data_c166f2f88547eae16e4438ff36d549d7
#
_entry.id   c166f2f88547eae16e4438ff36d549d7
#
_cell.length_a   1.000
_cell.length_b   1.000
_cell.length_c   1.000
_cell.angle_alpha   90.00
_cell.angle_beta   90.00
_cell.angle_gamma   90.00
#
_symmetry.space_group_name_H-M   'P 1'
#
loop_
_entity.id
_entity.type
_entity.pdbx_description
1 polymer ?
#
loop_
_entity_poly.entity_id
_entity_poly.type
_entity_poly.pdbx_seq_one_letter_code
_entity_poly.pdbx_strand_id
1 'polypeptide(L)'
;MWTPTEDEKIGVVICNFRGSVTQGLALEVGETVQILEKCEGWYRGFSTRKPNVKGVFPASYVHLKKAVVTNRGPHETVVPLEDPIVTEVTLTLQEWALLWKQLYVRHKVDLFYKVRHVMMELIDLRRQLLSGHLTQDQSRDVKRHITVRLDWGNEHLGLDLVPRKEFEMVDEDQISVSDLYKMHLSSRHSVQQSTTQGENPRQRHGEPCRVPVPHHLLVNLKSFTYNSIGEDTDIFFSLYDLREGKTISEKLMVRLNKNGGPKNPEKVDRLCALFTDLSNKDMKRDLYIVSQVVRTGRMLLNDSKKGPPHVQYRRPYGCAVLAMSDVLQIISELKEEKDFVLKVYTCNNENEWYQIHENIIRKSSNKYTAPSNNYGLIISLQLLRGDMDQVRRENPLIFSRGVAFTRKLGFPDVIMPGDIRNDLYLTLERGDFERGGKSVQKNIEVTMYVLYADGEILKDCISLGSGEPNIPEYRSFVLYHNNSPRWSEVIKLPIPIDRFRGSHLRFEFRHCSTKDKGEKKLFGFAFTPLMREDGTTLSDESHELYVYKCDENTTFSNHALYLGLPCCKDDFNSCPNIPSSLIFQRSVKETFWISTQLSSTKLTQNVDLLALLKWKAHPDRVMDILGRLRHVSGEEIVKFLQDILDTLFSILDDNTDKYGALVFQSLVSEHKQK
;
A
#
# COMPACT_ATOMS: atom_id res chain seq x y z
N MET A 1 -17.53 44.13 6.63
CA MET A 1 -16.47 45.12 6.88
C MET A 1 -15.22 44.39 7.39
N TRP A 2 -14.04 44.75 6.90
CA TRP A 2 -12.78 44.14 7.35
C TRP A 2 -12.46 44.58 8.79
N THR A 3 -12.20 43.64 9.66
CA THR A 3 -11.84 43.87 11.07
C THR A 3 -10.47 43.28 11.36
N PRO A 4 -9.57 44.01 12.05
CA PRO A 4 -8.29 43.44 12.48
C PRO A 4 -8.48 42.19 13.32
N THR A 5 -7.58 41.21 13.18
CA THR A 5 -7.58 40.02 14.00
C THR A 5 -6.68 40.21 15.23
N GLU A 6 -7.17 39.87 16.41
CA GLU A 6 -6.39 39.94 17.66
C GLU A 6 -5.74 38.57 17.97
N ASP A 7 -6.49 37.48 17.87
CA ASP A 7 -6.06 36.13 18.23
C ASP A 7 -5.67 35.27 17.02
N GLU A 8 -6.22 35.57 15.83
CA GLU A 8 -6.03 34.79 14.60
C GLU A 8 -4.93 35.41 13.75
N LYS A 9 -3.66 35.33 14.21
CA LYS A 9 -2.55 36.05 13.55
C LYS A 9 -1.74 35.21 12.56
N ILE A 10 -1.73 33.91 12.70
CA ILE A 10 -0.94 33.02 11.86
C ILE A 10 -1.66 31.71 11.58
N GLY A 11 -1.45 31.18 10.37
CA GLY A 11 -2.00 29.90 9.98
C GLY A 11 -1.20 29.18 8.92
N VAL A 12 -1.52 27.93 8.67
CA VAL A 12 -0.92 27.10 7.61
C VAL A 12 -2.02 26.78 6.60
N VAL A 13 -1.68 26.94 5.34
CA VAL A 13 -2.59 26.66 4.21
C VAL A 13 -2.82 25.15 4.10
N ILE A 14 -4.08 24.73 4.13
CA ILE A 14 -4.50 23.32 4.05
C ILE A 14 -5.14 22.98 2.69
N CYS A 15 -5.42 23.96 1.86
CA CYS A 15 -5.98 23.78 0.53
C CYS A 15 -5.42 24.83 -0.44
N ASN A 16 -5.04 24.42 -1.66
CA ASN A 16 -4.52 25.34 -2.67
C ASN A 16 -5.56 26.38 -3.08
N PHE A 17 -5.16 27.63 -3.10
CA PHE A 17 -5.99 28.74 -3.57
C PHE A 17 -5.30 29.48 -4.71
N ARG A 18 -5.95 29.55 -5.87
CA ARG A 18 -5.39 30.16 -7.09
C ARG A 18 -5.49 31.67 -7.15
N GLY A 19 -6.05 32.33 -6.11
CA GLY A 19 -6.26 33.77 -6.11
C GLY A 19 -7.33 34.22 -7.09
N SER A 20 -8.35 33.42 -7.35
CA SER A 20 -9.37 33.60 -8.39
C SER A 20 -10.39 34.72 -8.11
N VAL A 21 -10.19 35.50 -7.07
CA VAL A 21 -11.04 36.67 -6.71
C VAL A 21 -10.27 37.95 -6.81
N THR A 22 -10.98 39.09 -6.87
CA THR A 22 -10.37 40.43 -6.89
C THR A 22 -9.48 40.59 -5.64
N GLN A 23 -8.19 40.90 -5.85
CA GLN A 23 -7.16 40.97 -4.81
C GLN A 23 -6.88 39.61 -4.11
N GLY A 24 -7.18 38.48 -4.77
CA GLY A 24 -6.89 37.18 -4.25
C GLY A 24 -5.39 36.90 -4.13
N LEU A 25 -4.97 36.30 -3.02
CA LEU A 25 -3.59 35.82 -2.78
C LEU A 25 -3.50 34.36 -3.16
N ALA A 26 -2.72 34.06 -4.19
CA ALA A 26 -2.45 32.64 -4.54
C ALA A 26 -1.60 31.97 -3.45
N LEU A 27 -2.08 30.84 -2.93
CA LEU A 27 -1.50 30.10 -1.83
C LEU A 27 -1.43 28.61 -2.15
N GLU A 28 -0.33 27.97 -1.75
CA GLU A 28 -0.13 26.52 -1.86
C GLU A 28 -0.20 25.85 -0.49
N VAL A 29 -0.63 24.60 -0.48
CA VAL A 29 -0.68 23.78 0.74
C VAL A 29 0.68 23.73 1.42
N GLY A 30 0.69 23.94 2.75
CA GLY A 30 1.90 23.99 3.57
C GLY A 30 2.56 25.37 3.68
N GLU A 31 2.06 26.40 2.94
CA GLU A 31 2.55 27.76 3.16
C GLU A 31 2.05 28.32 4.48
N THR A 32 2.89 29.06 5.15
CA THR A 32 2.52 29.82 6.35
C THR A 32 2.05 31.22 5.94
N VAL A 33 0.88 31.61 6.43
CA VAL A 33 0.29 32.93 6.18
C VAL A 33 0.16 33.72 7.46
N GLN A 34 0.45 35.00 7.39
CA GLN A 34 0.15 35.95 8.44
C GLN A 34 -1.17 36.65 8.11
N ILE A 35 -2.10 36.64 9.07
CA ILE A 35 -3.45 37.17 8.94
C ILE A 35 -3.49 38.54 9.58
N LEU A 36 -3.97 39.52 8.85
CA LEU A 36 -4.08 40.91 9.31
C LEU A 36 -5.52 41.27 9.66
N GLU A 37 -6.47 40.89 8.81
CA GLU A 37 -7.88 41.26 8.92
C GLU A 37 -8.76 40.06 8.56
N LYS A 38 -10.00 40.06 9.07
CA LYS A 38 -11.04 39.09 8.73
C LYS A 38 -12.35 39.74 8.33
N CYS A 39 -13.09 39.11 7.41
CA CYS A 39 -14.43 39.53 6.98
C CYS A 39 -15.20 38.31 6.44
N GLU A 40 -16.29 37.96 7.09
CA GLU A 40 -17.30 36.98 6.58
C GLU A 40 -16.73 35.71 5.96
N GLY A 41 -15.85 35.01 6.67
CA GLY A 41 -15.23 33.73 6.17
C GLY A 41 -14.02 33.93 5.27
N TRP A 42 -13.51 35.17 5.15
CA TRP A 42 -12.31 35.53 4.43
C TRP A 42 -11.27 36.14 5.35
N TYR A 43 -10.00 35.89 5.04
CA TYR A 43 -8.86 36.53 5.66
C TYR A 43 -8.17 37.47 4.64
N ARG A 44 -7.55 38.53 5.13
CA ARG A 44 -6.60 39.36 4.39
C ARG A 44 -5.24 39.24 5.10
N GLY A 45 -4.22 38.95 4.34
CA GLY A 45 -2.88 38.77 4.89
C GLY A 45 -1.85 38.58 3.78
N PHE A 46 -0.74 37.93 4.13
CA PHE A 46 0.35 37.60 3.21
C PHE A 46 0.99 36.29 3.55
N SER A 47 1.60 35.63 2.56
CA SER A 47 2.44 34.44 2.78
C SER A 47 3.80 34.86 3.31
N THR A 48 4.34 34.13 4.30
CA THR A 48 5.69 34.40 4.83
C THR A 48 6.80 34.23 3.79
N ARG A 49 6.51 33.51 2.71
CA ARG A 49 7.40 33.40 1.54
C ARG A 49 7.39 34.64 0.65
N LYS A 50 6.28 35.41 0.67
CA LYS A 50 6.09 36.61 -0.14
C LYS A 50 5.52 37.76 0.70
N PRO A 51 6.27 38.27 1.68
CA PRO A 51 5.73 39.22 2.67
C PRO A 51 5.26 40.56 2.08
N ASN A 52 5.72 40.89 0.90
CA ASN A 52 5.36 42.17 0.22
C ASN A 52 4.04 42.06 -0.59
N VAL A 53 3.46 40.88 -0.76
CA VAL A 53 2.25 40.64 -1.52
C VAL A 53 1.10 40.37 -0.56
N LYS A 54 0.24 41.35 -0.35
CA LYS A 54 -0.97 41.23 0.47
C LYS A 54 -2.17 40.89 -0.40
N GLY A 55 -3.04 40.00 0.07
CA GLY A 55 -4.26 39.65 -0.63
C GLY A 55 -5.26 38.93 0.25
N VAL A 56 -6.38 38.54 -0.34
CA VAL A 56 -7.49 37.89 0.34
C VAL A 56 -7.54 36.40 0.01
N PHE A 57 -7.91 35.58 0.99
CA PHE A 57 -8.03 34.15 0.85
C PHE A 57 -9.10 33.59 1.79
N PRO A 58 -9.72 32.43 1.47
CA PRO A 58 -10.78 31.85 2.31
C PRO A 58 -10.26 31.39 3.67
N ALA A 59 -10.99 31.71 4.73
CA ALA A 59 -10.64 31.28 6.09
C ALA A 59 -10.65 29.74 6.23
N SER A 60 -11.55 29.06 5.53
CA SER A 60 -11.63 27.59 5.52
C SER A 60 -10.43 26.88 4.88
N TYR A 61 -9.57 27.60 4.19
CA TYR A 61 -8.37 27.05 3.55
C TYR A 61 -7.11 27.16 4.41
N VAL A 62 -7.27 27.70 5.64
CA VAL A 62 -6.15 27.94 6.56
C VAL A 62 -6.45 27.32 7.91
N HIS A 63 -5.51 26.54 8.40
CA HIS A 63 -5.51 26.03 9.76
C HIS A 63 -4.78 27.03 10.67
N LEU A 64 -5.51 27.61 11.63
CA LEU A 64 -4.97 28.62 12.54
C LEU A 64 -3.96 27.99 13.53
N LYS A 65 -2.86 28.71 13.79
CA LYS A 65 -1.88 28.37 14.80
C LYS A 65 -1.86 29.45 15.88
N LYS A 66 -1.70 29.01 17.13
CA LYS A 66 -1.44 29.95 18.23
C LYS A 66 -0.11 30.68 18.00
N ALA A 67 -0.09 31.95 18.27
CA ALA A 67 1.10 32.77 18.10
C ALA A 67 1.24 33.78 19.26
N VAL A 68 2.48 34.15 19.56
CA VAL A 68 2.81 35.24 20.47
C VAL A 68 3.15 36.47 19.65
N VAL A 69 2.50 37.56 19.95
CA VAL A 69 2.75 38.86 19.33
C VAL A 69 3.70 39.65 20.24
N THR A 70 4.89 39.90 19.71
CA THR A 70 5.89 40.73 20.43
C THR A 70 6.04 42.08 19.70
N ASN A 71 5.75 43.15 20.42
CA ASN A 71 5.91 44.52 19.91
C ASN A 71 7.31 45.03 20.31
N ARG A 72 8.20 45.14 19.32
CA ARG A 72 9.49 45.82 19.47
C ARG A 72 9.52 47.07 18.61
N GLY A 73 9.07 48.19 19.18
CA GLY A 73 8.99 49.47 18.47
C GLY A 73 7.85 49.51 17.45
N PRO A 74 8.08 50.10 16.23
CA PRO A 74 7.04 50.26 15.24
C PRO A 74 6.68 48.94 14.48
N HIS A 75 7.36 47.84 14.78
CA HIS A 75 7.15 46.56 14.10
C HIS A 75 6.57 45.50 15.04
N GLU A 76 5.42 44.97 14.66
CA GLU A 76 4.80 43.80 15.28
C GLU A 76 5.45 42.51 14.74
N THR A 77 6.03 41.70 15.61
CA THR A 77 6.59 40.40 15.23
C THR A 77 5.68 39.31 15.79
N VAL A 78 5.10 38.49 14.89
CA VAL A 78 4.23 37.37 15.22
C VAL A 78 5.08 36.10 15.15
N VAL A 79 5.28 35.43 16.28
CA VAL A 79 6.03 34.17 16.38
C VAL A 79 5.05 33.05 16.72
N PRO A 80 5.00 31.95 15.93
CA PRO A 80 4.19 30.81 16.30
C PRO A 80 4.57 30.32 17.69
N LEU A 81 3.57 30.05 18.52
CA LEU A 81 3.77 29.45 19.84
C LEU A 81 4.21 28.02 19.63
N GLU A 82 5.46 27.73 19.91
CA GLU A 82 5.90 26.33 19.98
C GLU A 82 5.33 25.67 21.24
N ASP A 83 5.01 24.37 21.12
CA ASP A 83 4.58 23.60 22.29
C ASP A 83 5.70 23.62 23.34
N PRO A 84 5.42 23.97 24.60
CA PRO A 84 6.46 24.10 25.65
C PRO A 84 7.36 22.86 25.76
N ILE A 85 6.79 21.66 25.56
CA ILE A 85 7.56 20.41 25.61
C ILE A 85 8.58 20.29 24.46
N VAL A 86 8.35 20.90 23.33
CA VAL A 86 9.31 20.94 22.19
C VAL A 86 10.53 21.74 22.57
N THR A 87 10.33 22.87 23.23
CA THR A 87 11.42 23.72 23.74
C THR A 87 12.19 23.00 24.84
N GLU A 88 11.49 22.34 25.76
CA GLU A 88 12.09 21.54 26.82
C GLU A 88 12.99 20.43 26.24
N VAL A 89 12.47 19.62 25.31
CA VAL A 89 13.27 18.57 24.66
C VAL A 89 14.53 19.14 24.01
N THR A 90 14.41 20.29 23.35
CA THR A 90 15.55 20.93 22.68
C THR A 90 16.65 21.31 23.65
N LEU A 91 16.29 21.95 24.74
CA LEU A 91 17.25 22.37 25.80
C LEU A 91 17.85 21.15 26.50
N THR A 92 17.06 20.17 26.85
CA THR A 92 17.50 18.93 27.50
C THR A 92 18.47 18.16 26.61
N LEU A 93 18.20 18.03 25.30
CA LEU A 93 19.11 17.36 24.38
C LEU A 93 20.45 18.08 24.24
N GLN A 94 20.49 19.42 24.33
CA GLN A 94 21.71 20.19 24.33
C GLN A 94 22.55 19.93 25.61
N GLU A 95 21.90 19.89 26.76
CA GLU A 95 22.54 19.57 28.03
C GLU A 95 23.05 18.12 28.04
N TRP A 96 22.20 17.16 27.65
CA TRP A 96 22.61 15.75 27.60
C TRP A 96 23.76 15.49 26.63
N ALA A 97 23.87 16.22 25.54
CA ALA A 97 24.96 16.06 24.59
C ALA A 97 26.34 16.29 25.23
N LEU A 98 26.44 17.20 26.20
CA LEU A 98 27.67 17.45 26.93
C LEU A 98 28.00 16.30 27.89
N LEU A 99 27.00 15.82 28.65
CA LEU A 99 27.11 14.71 29.58
C LEU A 99 27.38 13.38 28.87
N TRP A 100 26.73 13.16 27.73
CA TRP A 100 26.88 11.97 26.90
C TRP A 100 28.34 11.79 26.41
N LYS A 101 29.01 12.88 25.99
CA LYS A 101 30.43 12.86 25.63
C LYS A 101 31.31 12.43 26.81
N GLN A 102 30.99 12.90 28.04
CA GLN A 102 31.71 12.51 29.26
C GLN A 102 31.53 11.02 29.59
N LEU A 103 30.39 10.41 29.31
CA LEU A 103 30.17 8.97 29.49
C LEU A 103 31.14 8.13 28.66
N TYR A 104 31.42 8.54 27.43
CA TYR A 104 32.42 7.89 26.58
C TYR A 104 33.82 7.97 27.16
N VAL A 105 34.24 9.16 27.58
CA VAL A 105 35.56 9.39 28.19
C VAL A 105 35.74 8.62 29.50
N ARG A 106 34.65 8.44 30.26
CA ARG A 106 34.64 7.68 31.54
C ARG A 106 34.44 6.18 31.37
N HIS A 107 34.50 5.65 30.15
CA HIS A 107 34.31 4.23 29.80
C HIS A 107 32.99 3.63 30.29
N LYS A 108 31.93 4.43 30.48
CA LYS A 108 30.57 3.96 30.79
C LYS A 108 29.83 3.58 29.50
N VAL A 109 30.31 2.55 28.81
CA VAL A 109 29.89 2.18 27.44
C VAL A 109 28.42 1.83 27.36
N ASP A 110 27.91 1.03 28.30
CA ASP A 110 26.52 0.61 28.29
C ASP A 110 25.55 1.80 28.43
N LEU A 111 25.85 2.71 29.36
CA LEU A 111 25.04 3.90 29.56
C LEU A 111 25.17 4.87 28.37
N PHE A 112 26.37 4.98 27.78
CA PHE A 112 26.58 5.76 26.57
C PHE A 112 25.66 5.35 25.42
N TYR A 113 25.52 4.05 25.14
CA TYR A 113 24.65 3.58 24.10
C TYR A 113 23.16 3.71 24.44
N LYS A 114 22.77 3.47 25.68
CA LYS A 114 21.38 3.65 26.15
C LYS A 114 20.94 5.12 26.03
N VAL A 115 21.76 6.06 26.51
CA VAL A 115 21.48 7.50 26.42
C VAL A 115 21.41 7.95 24.95
N ARG A 116 22.32 7.49 24.09
CA ARG A 116 22.27 7.75 22.65
C ARG A 116 20.95 7.31 22.05
N HIS A 117 20.49 6.11 22.40
CA HIS A 117 19.22 5.58 21.89
C HIS A 117 18.04 6.47 22.30
N VAL A 118 17.98 6.86 23.57
CA VAL A 118 16.91 7.74 24.09
C VAL A 118 16.98 9.14 23.45
N MET A 119 18.17 9.70 23.26
CA MET A 119 18.33 10.99 22.56
C MET A 119 17.79 10.94 21.13
N MET A 120 18.07 9.87 20.38
CA MET A 120 17.54 9.69 19.03
C MET A 120 16.03 9.55 19.02
N GLU A 121 15.49 8.80 19.97
CA GLU A 121 14.04 8.64 20.15
C GLU A 121 13.37 9.99 20.46
N LEU A 122 13.94 10.79 21.35
CA LEU A 122 13.44 12.14 21.66
C LEU A 122 13.48 13.08 20.45
N ILE A 123 14.52 13.00 19.63
CA ILE A 123 14.60 13.77 18.38
C ILE A 123 13.44 13.40 17.44
N ASP A 124 13.14 12.12 17.30
CA ASP A 124 12.06 11.65 16.43
C ASP A 124 10.68 12.04 17.00
N LEU A 125 10.46 11.90 18.30
CA LEU A 125 9.22 12.34 18.95
C LEU A 125 9.03 13.87 18.84
N ARG A 126 10.10 14.65 19.00
CA ARG A 126 10.06 16.10 18.78
C ARG A 126 9.65 16.45 17.36
N ARG A 127 10.18 15.75 16.36
CA ARG A 127 9.79 15.93 14.95
C ARG A 127 8.31 15.64 14.73
N GLN A 128 7.77 14.59 15.37
CA GLN A 128 6.36 14.27 15.29
C GLN A 128 5.47 15.40 15.84
N LEU A 129 5.83 15.99 16.98
CA LEU A 129 5.10 17.15 17.52
C LEU A 129 5.16 18.36 16.61
N LEU A 130 6.34 18.67 16.06
CA LEU A 130 6.54 19.80 15.13
C LEU A 130 5.82 19.62 13.81
N SER A 131 5.49 18.39 13.44
CA SER A 131 4.80 18.09 12.19
C SER A 131 3.40 18.72 12.11
N GLY A 132 2.73 18.91 13.25
CA GLY A 132 1.39 19.50 13.34
C GLY A 132 0.26 18.61 12.79
N HIS A 133 0.55 17.34 12.47
CA HIS A 133 -0.42 16.40 11.89
C HIS A 133 -0.98 15.39 12.89
N LEU A 134 -0.54 15.44 14.14
CA LEU A 134 -1.03 14.54 15.18
C LEU A 134 -2.46 14.93 15.59
N THR A 135 -3.31 13.93 15.78
CA THR A 135 -4.58 14.13 16.47
C THR A 135 -4.32 14.53 17.92
N GLN A 136 -5.35 15.06 18.60
CA GLN A 136 -5.21 15.50 19.99
C GLN A 136 -4.77 14.35 20.92
N ASP A 137 -5.31 13.14 20.70
CA ASP A 137 -4.91 11.96 21.47
C ASP A 137 -3.49 11.49 21.14
N GLN A 138 -3.14 11.43 19.87
CA GLN A 138 -1.76 11.10 19.44
C GLN A 138 -0.74 12.10 19.97
N SER A 139 -1.07 13.39 19.96
CA SER A 139 -0.23 14.43 20.55
C SER A 139 -0.04 14.23 22.05
N ARG A 140 -1.11 13.85 22.77
CA ARG A 140 -1.04 13.54 24.21
C ARG A 140 -0.18 12.32 24.51
N ASP A 141 -0.29 11.26 23.71
CA ASP A 141 0.53 10.06 23.87
C ASP A 141 1.99 10.32 23.58
N VAL A 142 2.30 11.09 22.54
CA VAL A 142 3.67 11.49 22.21
C VAL A 142 4.26 12.34 23.35
N LYS A 143 3.53 13.31 23.89
CA LYS A 143 3.96 14.13 25.03
C LYS A 143 4.24 13.27 26.26
N ARG A 144 3.35 12.32 26.57
CA ARG A 144 3.54 11.36 27.67
C ARG A 144 4.82 10.53 27.46
N HIS A 145 5.06 10.06 26.26
CA HIS A 145 6.26 9.29 25.94
C HIS A 145 7.52 10.15 26.12
N ILE A 146 7.51 11.39 25.64
CA ILE A 146 8.61 12.33 25.82
C ILE A 146 8.91 12.52 27.29
N THR A 147 7.91 12.80 28.15
CA THR A 147 8.15 13.05 29.56
C THR A 147 8.77 11.86 30.27
N VAL A 148 8.33 10.63 29.98
CA VAL A 148 8.93 9.41 30.53
C VAL A 148 10.39 9.25 30.12
N ARG A 149 10.73 9.57 28.87
CA ARG A 149 12.10 9.48 28.36
C ARG A 149 13.01 10.57 28.92
N LEU A 150 12.51 11.77 29.08
CA LEU A 150 13.25 12.86 29.73
C LEU A 150 13.57 12.52 31.19
N ASP A 151 12.59 12.04 31.94
CA ASP A 151 12.77 11.66 33.35
C ASP A 151 13.74 10.49 33.49
N TRP A 152 13.64 9.47 32.63
CA TRP A 152 14.59 8.37 32.61
C TRP A 152 16.03 8.85 32.37
N GLY A 153 16.25 9.73 31.40
CA GLY A 153 17.57 10.20 31.07
C GLY A 153 18.13 11.13 32.16
N ASN A 154 17.31 12.01 32.72
CA ASN A 154 17.73 12.90 33.83
C ASN A 154 18.18 12.07 35.05
N GLU A 155 17.42 11.05 35.44
CA GLU A 155 17.80 10.17 36.54
C GLU A 155 19.14 9.45 36.29
N HIS A 156 19.31 8.86 35.11
CA HIS A 156 20.52 8.10 34.79
C HIS A 156 21.76 8.97 34.53
N LEU A 157 21.54 10.22 34.18
CA LEU A 157 22.63 11.22 34.04
C LEU A 157 22.95 11.98 35.35
N GLY A 158 22.13 11.73 36.40
CA GLY A 158 22.31 12.41 37.70
C GLY A 158 21.77 13.83 37.69
N LEU A 159 20.82 14.14 36.84
CA LEU A 159 20.12 15.41 36.80
C LEU A 159 18.82 15.35 37.60
N ASP A 160 18.29 16.51 37.97
CA ASP A 160 17.03 16.59 38.69
C ASP A 160 15.83 16.23 37.80
N LEU A 161 14.80 15.64 38.42
CA LEU A 161 13.53 15.38 37.75
C LEU A 161 12.73 16.69 37.67
N VAL A 162 12.14 16.94 36.52
CA VAL A 162 11.40 18.17 36.24
C VAL A 162 9.92 17.99 36.66
N PRO A 163 9.37 18.83 37.57
CA PRO A 163 7.97 18.81 37.89
C PRO A 163 7.12 19.35 36.76
N ARG A 164 6.07 18.58 36.37
CA ARG A 164 5.18 18.92 35.25
C ARG A 164 3.73 18.79 35.64
N LYS A 165 2.90 19.70 35.14
CA LYS A 165 1.46 19.63 35.18
C LYS A 165 0.93 19.65 33.77
N GLU A 166 0.18 18.60 33.36
CA GLU A 166 -0.35 18.47 32.00
C GLU A 166 0.70 18.59 30.90
N PHE A 167 1.89 18.01 31.11
CA PHE A 167 3.06 18.03 30.23
C PHE A 167 3.82 19.35 30.12
N GLU A 168 3.46 20.37 30.87
CA GLU A 168 4.20 21.64 30.95
C GLU A 168 5.03 21.69 32.21
N MET A 169 6.23 22.23 32.11
CA MET A 169 7.07 22.50 33.27
C MET A 169 6.36 23.51 34.18
N VAL A 170 6.42 23.23 35.44
CA VAL A 170 5.78 24.08 36.45
C VAL A 170 6.79 25.08 36.98
N ASP A 171 6.37 26.33 37.11
CA ASP A 171 7.15 27.36 37.78
C ASP A 171 7.22 27.09 39.27
N GLU A 172 8.42 26.75 39.75
CA GLU A 172 8.63 26.35 41.13
C GLU A 172 8.30 27.48 42.13
N ASP A 173 8.39 28.74 41.71
CA ASP A 173 8.08 29.91 42.54
C ASP A 173 6.60 30.16 42.73
N GLN A 174 5.76 29.54 41.86
CA GLN A 174 4.30 29.71 41.91
C GLN A 174 3.55 28.55 42.58
N ILE A 175 4.24 27.47 42.94
CA ILE A 175 3.64 26.28 43.55
C ILE A 175 4.02 26.14 45.01
N SER A 176 3.07 25.57 45.79
CA SER A 176 3.37 25.23 47.19
C SER A 176 4.44 24.14 47.27
N VAL A 177 5.35 24.24 48.25
CA VAL A 177 6.40 23.25 48.52
C VAL A 177 5.83 21.83 48.65
N SER A 178 4.65 21.69 49.24
CA SER A 178 3.99 20.39 49.42
C SER A 178 3.52 19.78 48.13
N ASP A 179 3.04 20.59 47.18
CA ASP A 179 2.60 20.11 45.88
C ASP A 179 3.78 19.81 44.94
N LEU A 180 4.83 20.62 45.01
CA LEU A 180 6.11 20.35 44.33
C LEU A 180 6.67 19.00 44.78
N TYR A 181 6.69 18.74 46.10
CA TYR A 181 7.15 17.47 46.67
C TYR A 181 6.33 16.27 46.16
N LYS A 182 4.98 16.39 46.09
CA LYS A 182 4.10 15.36 45.56
C LYS A 182 4.38 15.09 44.06
N MET A 183 4.67 16.12 43.26
CA MET A 183 5.01 15.97 41.83
C MET A 183 6.31 15.21 41.68
N HIS A 184 7.35 15.54 42.46
CA HIS A 184 8.63 14.81 42.44
C HIS A 184 8.46 13.33 42.85
N LEU A 185 7.65 13.04 43.85
CA LEU A 185 7.33 11.67 44.24
C LEU A 185 6.62 10.91 43.14
N SER A 186 5.65 11.53 42.45
CA SER A 186 4.92 10.90 41.35
C SER A 186 5.86 10.60 40.17
N SER A 187 6.76 11.51 39.82
CA SER A 187 7.75 11.31 38.76
C SER A 187 8.71 10.17 39.11
N ARG A 188 9.21 10.10 40.34
CA ARG A 188 10.07 9.00 40.81
C ARG A 188 9.37 7.65 40.78
N HIS A 189 8.11 7.57 41.21
CA HIS A 189 7.36 6.32 41.13
C HIS A 189 7.15 5.83 39.69
N SER A 190 6.91 6.74 38.77
CA SER A 190 6.79 6.41 37.34
C SER A 190 8.08 5.86 36.74
N VAL A 191 9.22 6.44 37.12
CA VAL A 191 10.55 5.98 36.65
C VAL A 191 10.91 4.63 37.27
N GLN A 192 10.66 4.43 38.58
CA GLN A 192 10.92 3.16 39.26
C GLN A 192 10.06 2.01 38.72
N GLN A 193 8.80 2.26 38.37
CA GLN A 193 7.95 1.26 37.71
C GLN A 193 8.47 0.87 36.32
N SER A 194 9.07 1.78 35.59
CA SER A 194 9.70 1.49 34.29
C SER A 194 11.02 0.73 34.40
N THR A 195 11.79 0.90 35.49
CA THR A 195 13.06 0.18 35.73
C THR A 195 12.87 -1.22 36.31
N THR A 196 11.87 -1.43 37.18
CA THR A 196 11.59 -2.76 37.75
C THR A 196 10.95 -3.72 36.75
N GLN A 197 10.35 -3.24 35.68
CA GLN A 197 9.87 -4.10 34.59
C GLN A 197 10.99 -4.63 33.67
N GLY A 198 12.23 -4.15 33.82
CA GLY A 198 13.40 -4.57 33.02
C GLY A 198 14.18 -5.77 33.53
N GLU A 199 13.94 -6.25 34.77
CA GLU A 199 14.76 -7.30 35.42
C GLU A 199 14.11 -8.69 35.58
N ASN A 200 12.97 -8.95 34.99
CA ASN A 200 12.34 -10.27 35.06
C ASN A 200 12.46 -11.03 33.71
N PRO A 201 13.39 -12.00 33.57
CA PRO A 201 13.62 -12.66 32.28
C PRO A 201 12.51 -13.67 31.88
N ARG A 202 11.40 -13.73 32.60
CA ARG A 202 10.27 -14.64 32.33
C ARG A 202 8.94 -13.99 32.00
N GLN A 203 8.84 -12.68 32.00
CA GLN A 203 7.64 -11.99 31.48
C GLN A 203 8.02 -11.23 30.21
N ARG A 204 7.81 -11.86 29.07
CA ARG A 204 7.64 -11.20 27.77
C ARG A 204 6.34 -10.38 27.84
N HIS A 205 6.32 -9.33 28.61
CA HIS A 205 5.28 -8.32 28.58
C HIS A 205 5.84 -7.06 27.95
N GLY A 206 5.40 -6.83 26.73
CA GLY A 206 5.32 -5.53 26.10
C GLY A 206 6.63 -4.74 26.12
N GLU A 207 7.49 -4.97 25.11
CA GLU A 207 8.24 -3.84 24.58
C GLU A 207 7.27 -2.68 24.46
N PRO A 208 7.63 -1.45 24.93
CA PRO A 208 6.80 -0.28 24.67
C PRO A 208 6.47 -0.33 23.17
N CYS A 209 5.19 -0.21 22.84
CA CYS A 209 4.68 -0.39 21.49
C CYS A 209 5.45 0.58 20.58
N ARG A 210 6.57 0.11 20.03
CA ARG A 210 7.30 0.86 19.01
C ARG A 210 6.33 0.91 17.86
N VAL A 211 5.80 2.09 17.61
CA VAL A 211 5.03 2.31 16.38
C VAL A 211 5.89 1.79 15.24
N PRO A 212 5.45 0.76 14.53
CA PRO A 212 6.26 0.17 13.48
C PRO A 212 6.53 1.24 12.43
N VAL A 213 7.81 1.51 12.18
CA VAL A 213 8.22 2.48 11.17
C VAL A 213 8.20 1.79 9.82
N PRO A 214 7.30 2.16 8.91
CA PRO A 214 7.26 1.58 7.57
C PRO A 214 8.47 1.99 6.76
N HIS A 215 8.86 1.12 5.84
CA HIS A 215 9.92 1.36 4.87
C HIS A 215 9.31 1.46 3.48
N HIS A 216 9.88 2.32 2.66
CA HIS A 216 9.45 2.49 1.28
C HIS A 216 10.69 2.43 0.38
N LEU A 217 10.62 1.61 -0.64
CA LEU A 217 11.71 1.42 -1.60
C LEU A 217 11.40 2.16 -2.89
N LEU A 218 12.18 3.19 -3.19
CA LEU A 218 12.15 3.84 -4.50
C LEU A 218 12.91 3.00 -5.50
N VAL A 219 12.26 2.66 -6.60
CA VAL A 219 12.85 1.98 -7.76
C VAL A 219 12.66 2.88 -8.97
N ASN A 220 13.76 3.24 -9.62
CA ASN A 220 13.76 4.10 -10.79
C ASN A 220 14.54 3.45 -11.93
N LEU A 221 13.89 3.26 -13.08
CA LEU A 221 14.58 2.77 -14.28
C LEU A 221 15.33 3.92 -14.95
N LYS A 222 16.66 3.87 -14.94
CA LYS A 222 17.52 4.84 -15.61
C LYS A 222 17.68 4.54 -17.08
N SER A 223 17.95 3.29 -17.43
CA SER A 223 18.08 2.86 -18.82
C SER A 223 17.90 1.35 -18.98
N PHE A 224 17.47 0.98 -20.15
CA PHE A 224 17.58 -0.39 -20.65
C PHE A 224 18.60 -0.41 -21.78
N THR A 225 19.83 -0.77 -21.44
CA THR A 225 20.93 -0.79 -22.42
C THR A 225 20.76 -1.98 -23.33
N TYR A 226 19.79 -1.91 -24.21
CA TYR A 226 19.80 -2.80 -25.31
C TYR A 226 18.66 -2.80 -26.26
N ASN A 227 18.94 -2.85 -27.42
CA ASN A 227 17.95 -2.85 -28.45
C ASN A 227 18.19 -3.72 -29.68
N SER A 228 18.37 -5.05 -29.48
CA SER A 228 18.21 -5.96 -30.61
C SER A 228 16.76 -6.41 -30.75
N ILE A 229 15.87 -6.06 -29.81
CA ILE A 229 14.48 -6.52 -29.85
C ILE A 229 13.77 -5.87 -31.05
N GLY A 230 13.96 -4.57 -31.24
CA GLY A 230 13.29 -3.82 -32.33
C GLY A 230 11.78 -3.76 -32.21
N GLU A 231 11.24 -4.09 -31.04
CA GLU A 231 9.82 -4.14 -30.70
C GLU A 231 9.57 -3.37 -29.40
N ASP A 232 8.33 -2.96 -29.18
CA ASP A 232 7.93 -2.36 -27.92
C ASP A 232 8.10 -3.36 -26.76
N THR A 233 8.55 -2.88 -25.61
CA THR A 233 8.76 -3.71 -24.43
C THR A 233 8.06 -3.13 -23.20
N ASP A 234 7.53 -4.03 -22.39
CA ASP A 234 6.98 -3.73 -21.08
C ASP A 234 7.87 -4.39 -20.02
N ILE A 235 8.36 -3.60 -19.06
CA ILE A 235 9.21 -4.09 -17.98
C ILE A 235 8.39 -4.02 -16.69
N PHE A 236 8.30 -5.14 -15.97
CA PHE A 236 7.56 -5.27 -14.74
C PHE A 236 8.52 -5.50 -13.58
N PHE A 237 8.50 -4.61 -12.59
CA PHE A 237 9.28 -4.75 -11.35
C PHE A 237 8.36 -5.15 -10.21
N SER A 238 8.76 -6.16 -9.45
CA SER A 238 8.05 -6.61 -8.26
C SER A 238 9.03 -7.08 -7.19
N LEU A 239 8.55 -7.16 -5.94
CA LEU A 239 9.27 -7.74 -4.82
C LEU A 239 8.84 -9.19 -4.63
N TYR A 240 9.79 -10.10 -4.60
CA TYR A 240 9.58 -11.53 -4.49
C TYR A 240 10.27 -12.08 -3.24
N ASP A 241 9.54 -12.87 -2.45
CA ASP A 241 10.06 -13.60 -1.28
C ASP A 241 10.41 -15.03 -1.69
N LEU A 242 11.70 -15.35 -1.75
CA LEU A 242 12.17 -16.66 -2.16
C LEU A 242 11.79 -17.76 -1.16
N ARG A 243 11.74 -17.45 0.13
CA ARG A 243 11.42 -18.43 1.17
C ARG A 243 9.96 -18.86 1.10
N GLU A 244 9.06 -17.90 0.90
CA GLU A 244 7.62 -18.18 0.78
C GLU A 244 7.20 -18.54 -0.66
N GLY A 245 8.10 -18.35 -1.64
CA GLY A 245 7.82 -18.63 -3.04
C GLY A 245 6.72 -17.76 -3.65
N LYS A 246 6.58 -16.51 -3.19
CA LYS A 246 5.53 -15.61 -3.65
C LYS A 246 5.97 -14.16 -3.82
N THR A 247 5.27 -13.46 -4.69
CA THR A 247 5.39 -12.01 -4.83
C THR A 247 4.66 -11.31 -3.68
N ILE A 248 5.29 -10.32 -3.05
CA ILE A 248 4.75 -9.59 -1.91
C ILE A 248 4.30 -8.16 -2.24
N SER A 249 4.49 -7.72 -3.47
CA SER A 249 4.13 -6.37 -3.90
C SER A 249 3.34 -6.40 -5.21
N GLU A 250 2.64 -5.30 -5.47
CA GLU A 250 2.19 -4.97 -6.82
C GLU A 250 3.39 -4.83 -7.76
N LYS A 251 3.14 -4.71 -9.06
CA LYS A 251 4.16 -4.49 -10.08
C LYS A 251 4.23 -3.01 -10.48
N LEU A 252 5.45 -2.50 -10.63
CA LEU A 252 5.68 -1.30 -11.43
C LEU A 252 5.76 -1.71 -12.90
N MET A 253 5.01 -1.04 -13.76
CA MET A 253 5.07 -1.23 -15.21
C MET A 253 5.75 -0.05 -15.89
N VAL A 254 6.77 -0.32 -16.67
CA VAL A 254 7.45 0.66 -17.51
C VAL A 254 7.32 0.24 -18.96
N ARG A 255 6.74 1.11 -19.79
CA ARG A 255 6.57 0.88 -21.24
C ARG A 255 7.63 1.59 -22.05
N LEU A 256 8.37 0.83 -22.81
CA LEU A 256 9.40 1.34 -23.70
C LEU A 256 9.01 1.09 -25.17
N ASN A 257 9.32 2.07 -26.02
CA ASN A 257 9.16 1.94 -27.45
C ASN A 257 10.29 1.09 -28.07
N LYS A 258 10.16 0.77 -29.33
CA LYS A 258 11.15 -0.01 -30.10
C LYS A 258 12.59 0.55 -30.09
N ASN A 259 12.77 1.83 -29.76
CA ASN A 259 14.07 2.50 -29.69
C ASN A 259 14.62 2.55 -28.25
N GLY A 260 13.91 1.97 -27.26
CA GLY A 260 14.33 1.92 -25.86
C GLY A 260 13.98 3.15 -25.03
N GLY A 261 13.35 4.18 -25.61
CA GLY A 261 12.80 5.32 -24.88
C GLY A 261 11.41 5.02 -24.32
N PRO A 262 10.89 5.86 -23.39
CA PRO A 262 9.53 5.73 -22.89
C PRO A 262 8.52 5.76 -24.04
N LYS A 263 7.50 4.90 -23.97
CA LYS A 263 6.42 4.88 -24.96
C LYS A 263 5.57 6.15 -24.89
N ASN A 264 5.37 6.67 -23.67
CA ASN A 264 4.80 7.99 -23.45
C ASN A 264 5.93 9.01 -23.24
N PRO A 265 6.12 9.99 -24.15
CA PRO A 265 7.19 11.00 -24.05
C PRO A 265 7.13 11.85 -22.78
N GLU A 266 5.94 12.03 -22.21
CA GLU A 266 5.76 12.81 -20.96
C GLU A 266 6.41 12.13 -19.74
N LYS A 267 6.80 10.86 -19.87
CA LYS A 267 7.39 10.07 -18.79
C LYS A 267 8.91 9.95 -18.86
N VAL A 268 9.60 10.75 -19.67
CA VAL A 268 11.06 10.65 -19.85
C VAL A 268 11.83 10.66 -18.52
N ASP A 269 11.39 11.43 -17.55
CA ASP A 269 12.01 11.54 -16.22
C ASP A 269 11.19 10.86 -15.09
N ARG A 270 10.21 10.02 -15.44
CA ARG A 270 9.22 9.49 -14.49
C ARG A 270 9.07 7.97 -14.53
N LEU A 271 10.14 7.25 -14.80
CA LEU A 271 10.15 5.79 -14.84
C LEU A 271 10.43 5.20 -13.46
N CYS A 272 9.75 5.72 -12.44
CA CYS A 272 9.98 5.35 -11.06
C CYS A 272 8.68 5.03 -10.33
N ALA A 273 8.81 4.18 -9.30
CA ALA A 273 7.77 3.91 -8.34
C ALA A 273 8.33 3.80 -6.93
N LEU A 274 7.47 4.10 -5.98
CA LEU A 274 7.71 3.88 -4.57
C LEU A 274 6.95 2.62 -4.14
N PHE A 275 7.70 1.57 -3.79
CA PHE A 275 7.13 0.37 -3.17
C PHE A 275 6.88 0.67 -1.70
N THR A 276 5.61 0.68 -1.30
CA THR A 276 5.17 1.24 -0.02
C THR A 276 4.87 0.19 1.04
N ASP A 277 4.89 0.63 2.30
CA ASP A 277 4.36 -0.09 3.45
C ASP A 277 5.10 -1.39 3.79
N LEU A 278 6.40 -1.44 3.51
CA LEU A 278 7.24 -2.57 3.88
C LEU A 278 7.54 -2.51 5.39
N SER A 279 7.20 -3.56 6.11
CA SER A 279 7.45 -3.68 7.53
C SER A 279 8.91 -4.04 7.84
N ASN A 280 9.31 -3.90 9.10
CA ASN A 280 10.60 -4.41 9.56
C ASN A 280 10.73 -5.94 9.37
N LYS A 281 9.61 -6.65 9.41
CA LYS A 281 9.58 -8.10 9.13
C LYS A 281 9.83 -8.36 7.64
N ASP A 282 9.22 -7.56 6.77
CA ASP A 282 9.44 -7.67 5.32
C ASP A 282 10.90 -7.41 4.95
N MET A 283 11.54 -6.40 5.58
CA MET A 283 12.96 -6.09 5.34
C MET A 283 13.93 -7.19 5.79
N LYS A 284 13.48 -8.11 6.63
CA LYS A 284 14.26 -9.29 7.08
C LYS A 284 13.98 -10.56 6.27
N ARG A 285 13.05 -10.49 5.31
CA ARG A 285 12.73 -11.61 4.42
C ARG A 285 13.84 -11.79 3.38
N ASP A 286 13.84 -12.95 2.73
CA ASP A 286 14.72 -13.23 1.59
C ASP A 286 14.13 -12.62 0.30
N LEU A 287 14.20 -11.29 0.21
CA LEU A 287 13.57 -10.50 -0.84
C LEU A 287 14.49 -10.31 -2.05
N TYR A 288 13.87 -10.37 -3.21
CA TYR A 288 14.47 -10.07 -4.50
C TYR A 288 13.63 -9.05 -5.26
N ILE A 289 14.29 -8.09 -5.91
CA ILE A 289 13.67 -7.31 -6.97
C ILE A 289 13.69 -8.17 -8.22
N VAL A 290 12.51 -8.53 -8.73
CA VAL A 290 12.35 -9.29 -9.97
C VAL A 290 11.90 -8.35 -11.06
N SER A 291 12.62 -8.35 -12.19
CA SER A 291 12.31 -7.55 -13.37
C SER A 291 12.01 -8.48 -14.53
N GLN A 292 10.75 -8.51 -14.96
CA GLN A 292 10.33 -9.32 -16.13
C GLN A 292 10.18 -8.40 -17.34
N VAL A 293 10.78 -8.80 -18.46
CA VAL A 293 10.71 -8.09 -19.73
C VAL A 293 9.80 -8.86 -20.67
N VAL A 294 8.73 -8.22 -21.11
CA VAL A 294 7.76 -8.75 -22.07
C VAL A 294 7.79 -7.87 -23.31
N ARG A 295 7.97 -8.45 -24.48
CA ARG A 295 7.93 -7.73 -25.75
C ARG A 295 6.53 -7.79 -26.38
N THR A 296 6.19 -6.78 -27.13
CA THR A 296 4.95 -6.73 -27.92
C THR A 296 5.29 -6.62 -29.40
N GLY A 297 4.97 -7.66 -30.14
CA GLY A 297 5.32 -7.73 -31.55
C GLY A 297 5.00 -9.09 -32.16
N ARG A 298 5.90 -9.56 -33.05
CA ARG A 298 5.72 -10.82 -33.77
C ARG A 298 5.77 -12.04 -32.86
N MET A 299 5.15 -13.15 -33.29
CA MET A 299 5.18 -14.40 -32.55
C MET A 299 6.63 -14.88 -32.34
N LEU A 300 7.46 -14.88 -33.38
CA LEU A 300 8.88 -15.23 -33.34
C LEU A 300 9.73 -14.05 -33.83
N LEU A 301 10.83 -13.77 -33.15
CA LEU A 301 11.75 -12.68 -33.52
C LEU A 301 12.44 -12.93 -34.86
N ASN A 302 12.79 -14.19 -35.13
CA ASN A 302 13.57 -14.62 -36.32
C ASN A 302 12.70 -14.97 -37.54
N ASP A 303 11.40 -14.70 -37.48
CA ASP A 303 10.52 -14.99 -38.61
C ASP A 303 10.74 -13.96 -39.71
N SER A 304 11.39 -14.39 -40.81
CA SER A 304 11.65 -13.56 -42.00
C SER A 304 10.39 -13.23 -42.79
N LYS A 305 9.29 -13.94 -42.55
CA LYS A 305 8.01 -13.66 -43.17
C LYS A 305 7.39 -12.46 -42.46
N LYS A 306 7.28 -11.36 -43.18
CA LYS A 306 6.52 -10.17 -42.75
C LYS A 306 5.06 -10.59 -42.60
N GLY A 307 4.70 -11.07 -41.41
CA GLY A 307 3.29 -11.21 -41.02
C GLY A 307 2.57 -9.85 -41.11
N PRO A 308 1.24 -9.83 -41.18
CA PRO A 308 0.50 -8.57 -41.27
C PRO A 308 0.89 -7.65 -40.11
N PRO A 309 1.16 -6.36 -40.36
CA PRO A 309 1.66 -5.42 -39.36
C PRO A 309 0.67 -5.13 -38.23
N HIS A 310 -0.53 -5.68 -38.31
CA HIS A 310 -1.64 -5.35 -37.42
C HIS A 310 -1.80 -6.34 -36.26
N VAL A 311 -1.17 -7.52 -36.30
CA VAL A 311 -1.34 -8.52 -35.24
C VAL A 311 -0.09 -8.56 -34.38
N GLN A 312 -0.26 -8.11 -33.16
CA GLN A 312 0.79 -8.09 -32.16
C GLN A 312 0.44 -9.04 -31.00
N TYR A 313 1.47 -9.69 -30.48
CA TYR A 313 1.37 -10.60 -29.35
C TYR A 313 2.28 -10.12 -28.23
N ARG A 314 1.79 -10.25 -27.01
CA ARG A 314 2.67 -10.14 -25.83
C ARG A 314 3.45 -11.44 -25.70
N ARG A 315 4.78 -11.33 -25.66
CA ARG A 315 5.68 -12.48 -25.66
C ARG A 315 6.73 -12.34 -24.55
N PRO A 316 6.99 -13.39 -23.76
CA PRO A 316 8.09 -13.40 -22.82
C PRO A 316 9.43 -13.12 -23.50
N TYR A 317 10.28 -12.33 -22.88
CA TYR A 317 11.61 -12.05 -23.42
C TYR A 317 12.72 -12.41 -22.44
N GLY A 318 12.76 -11.79 -21.26
CA GLY A 318 13.83 -12.00 -20.31
C GLY A 318 13.48 -11.60 -18.90
N CYS A 319 14.35 -11.95 -17.98
CA CYS A 319 14.17 -11.67 -16.54
C CYS A 319 15.51 -11.29 -15.92
N ALA A 320 15.45 -10.32 -15.01
CA ALA A 320 16.58 -9.94 -14.16
C ALA A 320 16.16 -10.04 -12.69
N VAL A 321 17.09 -10.35 -11.82
CA VAL A 321 16.87 -10.44 -10.37
C VAL A 321 17.97 -9.72 -9.63
N LEU A 322 17.62 -9.10 -8.49
CA LEU A 322 18.56 -8.44 -7.59
C LEU A 322 18.20 -8.82 -6.16
N ALA A 323 19.12 -9.46 -5.44
CA ALA A 323 18.92 -9.77 -4.04
C ALA A 323 18.93 -8.49 -3.20
N MET A 324 17.90 -8.30 -2.40
CA MET A 324 17.83 -7.15 -1.48
C MET A 324 18.93 -7.21 -0.41
N SER A 325 19.31 -8.41 0.04
CA SER A 325 20.44 -8.61 0.99
C SER A 325 21.74 -7.95 0.51
N ASP A 326 21.99 -7.97 -0.79
CA ASP A 326 23.23 -7.47 -1.39
C ASP A 326 23.28 -5.92 -1.42
N VAL A 327 22.13 -5.28 -1.39
CA VAL A 327 22.01 -3.83 -1.60
C VAL A 327 21.48 -3.07 -0.38
N LEU A 328 20.77 -3.73 0.53
CA LEU A 328 20.10 -3.12 1.68
C LEU A 328 21.06 -2.32 2.57
N GLN A 329 22.25 -2.85 2.86
CA GLN A 329 23.23 -2.14 3.67
C GLN A 329 23.62 -0.83 2.99
N ILE A 330 23.93 -0.89 1.70
CA ILE A 330 24.36 0.26 0.92
C ILE A 330 23.28 1.34 0.90
N ILE A 331 22.05 0.98 0.53
CA ILE A 331 20.95 1.95 0.40
C ILE A 331 20.41 2.43 1.76
N SER A 332 20.68 1.71 2.85
CA SER A 332 20.32 2.11 4.21
C SER A 332 21.24 3.18 4.77
N GLU A 333 22.50 3.16 4.36
CA GLU A 333 23.54 4.12 4.78
C GLU A 333 23.50 5.41 3.96
N LEU A 334 23.09 5.30 2.70
CA LEU A 334 23.01 6.43 1.76
C LEU A 334 21.64 7.10 1.83
N LYS A 335 21.64 8.43 1.83
CA LYS A 335 20.41 9.24 1.72
C LYS A 335 20.04 9.56 0.27
N GLU A 336 20.79 9.04 -0.68
CA GLU A 336 20.69 9.33 -2.11
C GLU A 336 20.40 8.05 -2.90
N GLU A 337 19.90 8.21 -4.12
CA GLU A 337 19.70 7.10 -5.05
C GLU A 337 21.04 6.47 -5.44
N LYS A 338 21.11 5.14 -5.42
CA LYS A 338 22.28 4.37 -5.84
C LYS A 338 21.94 3.51 -7.05
N ASP A 339 22.80 3.59 -8.06
CA ASP A 339 22.62 2.83 -9.32
C ASP A 339 23.13 1.39 -9.19
N PHE A 340 22.36 0.47 -9.79
CA PHE A 340 22.69 -0.94 -9.90
C PHE A 340 22.44 -1.42 -11.33
N VAL A 341 23.34 -2.27 -11.82
CA VAL A 341 23.25 -2.88 -13.15
C VAL A 341 22.75 -4.30 -13.01
N LEU A 342 21.63 -4.62 -13.65
CA LEU A 342 20.99 -5.92 -13.64
C LEU A 342 21.16 -6.61 -14.99
N LYS A 343 21.68 -7.83 -15.00
CA LYS A 343 21.74 -8.64 -16.23
C LYS A 343 20.36 -9.22 -16.54
N VAL A 344 19.93 -9.09 -17.79
CA VAL A 344 18.67 -9.67 -18.28
C VAL A 344 18.96 -11.01 -18.92
N TYR A 345 18.48 -12.07 -18.29
CA TYR A 345 18.63 -13.45 -18.79
C TYR A 345 17.43 -13.84 -19.63
N THR A 346 17.64 -14.57 -20.71
CA THR A 346 16.56 -15.13 -21.54
C THR A 346 16.21 -16.55 -21.10
N CYS A 347 14.93 -16.90 -21.18
CA CYS A 347 14.43 -18.22 -20.82
C CYS A 347 14.71 -19.21 -21.95
N ASN A 348 15.33 -20.35 -21.65
CA ASN A 348 15.63 -21.38 -22.66
C ASN A 348 14.38 -22.14 -23.11
N ASN A 349 13.41 -22.30 -22.18
CA ASN A 349 12.15 -22.93 -22.46
C ASN A 349 11.00 -22.04 -21.96
N GLU A 350 10.24 -21.46 -22.87
CA GLU A 350 9.12 -20.56 -22.51
C GLU A 350 8.07 -21.22 -21.61
N ASN A 351 7.94 -22.54 -21.63
CA ASN A 351 7.04 -23.27 -20.74
C ASN A 351 7.43 -23.14 -19.26
N GLU A 352 8.66 -22.74 -18.98
CA GLU A 352 9.18 -22.48 -17.63
C GLU A 352 9.23 -20.99 -17.29
N TRP A 353 8.63 -20.13 -18.11
CA TRP A 353 8.60 -18.68 -17.87
C TRP A 353 8.02 -18.31 -16.51
N TYR A 354 7.01 -19.03 -16.07
CA TYR A 354 6.34 -18.76 -14.79
C TYR A 354 7.29 -18.86 -13.57
N GLN A 355 8.41 -19.55 -13.68
CA GLN A 355 9.42 -19.72 -12.62
C GLN A 355 10.83 -19.26 -13.04
N ILE A 356 10.97 -18.50 -14.10
CA ILE A 356 12.29 -18.06 -14.62
C ILE A 356 13.10 -17.32 -13.54
N HIS A 357 12.45 -16.46 -12.75
CA HIS A 357 13.10 -15.74 -11.68
C HIS A 357 13.70 -16.66 -10.61
N GLU A 358 13.00 -17.72 -10.22
CA GLU A 358 13.55 -18.72 -9.29
C GLU A 358 14.72 -19.50 -9.89
N ASN A 359 14.63 -19.88 -11.16
CA ASN A 359 15.71 -20.56 -11.85
C ASN A 359 16.99 -19.70 -11.89
N ILE A 360 16.85 -18.39 -12.08
CA ILE A 360 17.98 -17.46 -12.05
C ILE A 360 18.52 -17.31 -10.63
N ILE A 361 17.65 -17.11 -9.62
CA ILE A 361 18.05 -16.99 -8.21
C ILE A 361 18.80 -18.22 -7.74
N ARG A 362 18.29 -19.40 -8.07
CA ARG A 362 18.90 -20.72 -7.74
C ARG A 362 20.08 -21.11 -8.63
N LYS A 363 20.47 -20.24 -9.56
CA LYS A 363 21.60 -20.43 -10.49
C LYS A 363 21.49 -21.73 -11.31
N SER A 364 20.29 -22.10 -11.72
CA SER A 364 20.02 -23.27 -12.60
C SER A 364 20.42 -22.95 -14.05
N SER A 365 21.71 -22.97 -14.34
CA SER A 365 22.31 -22.43 -15.59
C SER A 365 21.83 -23.08 -16.89
N ASN A 366 21.25 -24.27 -16.84
CA ASN A 366 20.66 -24.95 -17.99
C ASN A 366 19.26 -24.43 -18.38
N LYS A 367 18.63 -23.61 -17.54
CA LYS A 367 17.27 -23.10 -17.72
C LYS A 367 17.19 -21.72 -18.35
N TYR A 368 18.29 -20.99 -18.34
CA TYR A 368 18.36 -19.64 -18.87
C TYR A 368 19.69 -19.38 -19.57
N THR A 369 19.71 -18.39 -20.46
CA THR A 369 20.92 -17.99 -21.18
C THR A 369 21.33 -16.59 -20.73
N ALA A 370 22.61 -16.45 -20.37
CA ALA A 370 23.20 -15.15 -20.07
C ALA A 370 23.34 -14.32 -21.35
N PRO A 371 23.16 -13.00 -21.30
CA PRO A 371 23.39 -12.14 -22.44
C PRO A 371 24.88 -12.20 -22.87
N SER A 372 25.12 -12.22 -24.19
CA SER A 372 26.47 -12.29 -24.76
C SER A 372 27.33 -11.05 -24.45
N ASN A 373 26.71 -9.95 -24.12
CA ASN A 373 27.35 -8.67 -23.77
C ASN A 373 26.80 -8.15 -22.45
N ASN A 374 27.36 -7.07 -21.89
CA ASN A 374 26.93 -6.43 -20.64
C ASN A 374 25.56 -5.71 -20.78
N TYR A 375 24.62 -6.33 -21.48
CA TYR A 375 23.28 -5.79 -21.66
C TYR A 375 22.44 -6.00 -20.39
N GLY A 376 21.81 -4.93 -19.94
CA GLY A 376 21.00 -5.03 -18.75
C GLY A 376 20.14 -3.81 -18.50
N LEU A 377 19.48 -3.87 -17.37
CA LEU A 377 18.73 -2.76 -16.82
C LEU A 377 19.63 -1.99 -15.85
N ILE A 378 19.64 -0.68 -15.97
CA ILE A 378 20.24 0.19 -14.96
C ILE A 378 19.09 0.77 -14.16
N ILE A 379 19.03 0.42 -12.89
CA ILE A 379 18.04 0.93 -11.95
C ILE A 379 18.73 1.70 -10.84
N SER A 380 18.09 2.72 -10.31
CA SER A 380 18.50 3.32 -9.04
C SER A 380 17.52 2.97 -7.93
N LEU A 381 18.08 2.78 -6.74
CA LEU A 381 17.34 2.43 -5.53
C LEU A 381 17.62 3.44 -4.43
N GLN A 382 16.58 3.74 -3.64
CA GLN A 382 16.69 4.51 -2.42
C GLN A 382 15.70 3.95 -1.39
N LEU A 383 16.15 3.78 -0.14
CA LEU A 383 15.30 3.33 0.95
C LEU A 383 14.86 4.52 1.79
N LEU A 384 13.55 4.72 1.90
CA LEU A 384 12.92 5.77 2.68
C LEU A 384 12.24 5.17 3.90
N ARG A 385 12.30 5.86 5.04
CA ARG A 385 11.74 5.39 6.31
C ARG A 385 10.79 6.43 6.88
N GLY A 386 9.71 5.99 7.47
CA GLY A 386 8.71 6.84 8.09
C GLY A 386 7.32 6.65 7.47
N ASP A 387 6.34 7.31 8.05
CA ASP A 387 5.02 7.39 7.42
C ASP A 387 5.09 8.19 6.09
N MET A 388 4.08 8.01 5.25
CA MET A 388 4.09 8.59 3.90
C MET A 388 4.15 10.13 3.92
N ASP A 389 3.54 10.78 4.91
CA ASP A 389 3.54 12.23 5.00
C ASP A 389 4.92 12.77 5.43
N GLN A 390 5.59 12.04 6.33
CA GLN A 390 6.98 12.33 6.68
C GLN A 390 7.90 12.17 5.48
N VAL A 391 7.81 11.03 4.79
CA VAL A 391 8.63 10.73 3.60
C VAL A 391 8.43 11.79 2.52
N ARG A 392 7.18 12.22 2.29
CA ARG A 392 6.84 13.26 1.33
C ARG A 392 7.45 14.62 1.68
N ARG A 393 7.47 14.99 2.96
CA ARG A 393 8.09 16.24 3.42
C ARG A 393 9.61 16.22 3.33
N GLU A 394 10.20 15.08 3.68
CA GLU A 394 11.67 14.94 3.67
C GLU A 394 12.25 14.81 2.25
N ASN A 395 11.46 14.31 1.31
CA ASN A 395 11.89 14.02 -0.06
C ASN A 395 10.96 14.63 -1.13
N PRO A 396 10.73 15.96 -1.11
CA PRO A 396 9.74 16.59 -2.00
C PRO A 396 10.07 16.43 -3.49
N LEU A 397 11.34 16.29 -3.85
CA LEU A 397 11.78 16.12 -5.24
C LEU A 397 11.33 14.79 -5.85
N ILE A 398 11.23 13.73 -5.05
CA ILE A 398 10.72 12.44 -5.52
C ILE A 398 9.26 12.59 -5.95
N PHE A 399 8.47 13.26 -5.13
CA PHE A 399 7.03 13.42 -5.37
C PHE A 399 6.71 14.46 -6.42
N SER A 400 7.56 15.47 -6.62
CA SER A 400 7.41 16.46 -7.69
C SER A 400 7.53 15.86 -9.09
N ARG A 401 8.23 14.74 -9.21
CA ARG A 401 8.39 13.99 -10.48
C ARG A 401 7.20 13.08 -10.81
N GLY A 402 6.17 13.03 -9.98
CA GLY A 402 5.00 12.19 -10.19
C GLY A 402 5.30 10.69 -10.06
N VAL A 403 5.93 10.31 -8.94
CA VAL A 403 6.23 8.93 -8.60
C VAL A 403 4.96 8.09 -8.50
N ALA A 404 4.97 6.88 -9.06
CA ALA A 404 3.89 5.92 -8.92
C ALA A 404 3.98 5.20 -7.57
N PHE A 405 2.82 4.86 -7.00
CA PHE A 405 2.75 4.08 -5.77
C PHE A 405 2.49 2.61 -6.09
N THR A 406 3.36 1.75 -5.59
CA THR A 406 3.29 0.29 -5.76
C THR A 406 3.11 -0.33 -4.38
N ARG A 407 1.89 -0.75 -4.08
CA ARG A 407 1.54 -1.21 -2.73
C ARG A 407 2.05 -2.62 -2.45
N LYS A 408 2.29 -2.88 -1.18
CA LYS A 408 2.44 -4.24 -0.67
C LYS A 408 1.14 -5.01 -0.87
N LEU A 409 1.21 -6.28 -1.27
CA LEU A 409 0.08 -7.20 -1.25
C LEU A 409 -0.26 -7.53 0.21
N GLY A 410 -1.53 -7.48 0.56
CA GLY A 410 -1.96 -7.51 1.95
C GLY A 410 -1.93 -6.12 2.60
N PHE A 411 -1.96 -6.10 3.93
CA PHE A 411 -2.06 -4.87 4.69
C PHE A 411 -0.71 -4.47 5.30
N PRO A 412 -0.48 -3.17 5.60
CA PRO A 412 0.62 -2.75 6.45
C PRO A 412 0.44 -3.28 7.88
N ASP A 413 1.49 -3.22 8.70
CA ASP A 413 1.45 -3.67 10.10
C ASP A 413 0.40 -2.93 10.95
N VAL A 414 0.04 -1.70 10.55
CA VAL A 414 -0.96 -0.87 11.21
C VAL A 414 -2.04 -0.47 10.21
N ILE A 415 -3.28 -0.78 10.51
CA ILE A 415 -4.46 -0.32 9.79
C ILE A 415 -5.13 0.72 10.67
N MET A 416 -5.20 1.96 10.18
CA MET A 416 -5.84 3.05 10.92
C MET A 416 -7.35 3.01 10.76
N PRO A 417 -8.12 3.39 11.78
CA PRO A 417 -9.56 3.57 11.64
C PRO A 417 -9.87 4.56 10.52
N GLY A 418 -10.76 4.16 9.60
CA GLY A 418 -11.12 4.98 8.44
C GLY A 418 -10.23 4.80 7.20
N ASP A 419 -9.17 4.00 7.27
CA ASP A 419 -8.40 3.62 6.09
C ASP A 419 -9.29 2.88 5.09
N ILE A 420 -9.27 3.34 3.85
CA ILE A 420 -10.04 2.71 2.77
C ILE A 420 -9.08 2.03 1.82
N ARG A 421 -9.21 0.72 1.71
CA ARG A 421 -8.55 -0.08 0.69
C ARG A 421 -9.54 -1.09 0.12
N ASN A 422 -9.57 -1.23 -1.19
CA ASN A 422 -10.36 -2.23 -1.88
C ASN A 422 -9.64 -2.69 -3.15
N ASP A 423 -8.65 -3.54 -2.98
CA ASP A 423 -7.80 -4.06 -4.04
C ASP A 423 -8.03 -5.56 -4.19
N LEU A 424 -8.51 -5.99 -5.34
CA LEU A 424 -8.58 -7.39 -5.74
C LEU A 424 -7.41 -7.69 -6.66
N TYR A 425 -6.63 -8.70 -6.31
CA TYR A 425 -5.55 -9.22 -7.15
C TYR A 425 -5.96 -10.57 -7.73
N LEU A 426 -5.93 -10.66 -9.04
CA LEU A 426 -6.19 -11.89 -9.77
C LEU A 426 -4.88 -12.40 -10.36
N THR A 427 -4.57 -13.67 -10.14
CA THR A 427 -3.50 -14.35 -10.85
C THR A 427 -4.10 -15.22 -11.95
N LEU A 428 -3.73 -14.93 -13.19
CA LEU A 428 -3.98 -15.83 -14.30
C LEU A 428 -2.97 -16.97 -14.19
N GLU A 429 -3.39 -18.13 -13.69
CA GLU A 429 -2.47 -19.22 -13.37
C GLU A 429 -2.11 -20.06 -14.60
N ARG A 430 -3.02 -20.89 -15.04
CA ARG A 430 -2.78 -21.89 -16.07
C ARG A 430 -4.07 -22.32 -16.76
N GLY A 431 -3.90 -22.94 -17.91
CA GLY A 431 -4.97 -23.63 -18.61
C GLY A 431 -4.46 -24.90 -19.25
N ASP A 432 -5.38 -25.85 -19.45
CA ASP A 432 -5.13 -27.09 -20.16
C ASP A 432 -6.19 -27.20 -21.26
N PHE A 433 -5.75 -27.12 -22.53
CA PHE A 433 -6.65 -27.07 -23.68
C PHE A 433 -6.46 -28.30 -24.52
N GLU A 434 -7.57 -29.01 -24.76
CA GLU A 434 -7.58 -30.33 -25.35
C GLU A 434 -7.04 -30.37 -26.78
N ARG A 435 -6.36 -31.46 -27.09
CA ARG A 435 -6.06 -31.90 -28.44
C ARG A 435 -7.29 -32.56 -29.06
N GLY A 436 -8.25 -31.78 -29.52
CA GLY A 436 -9.45 -32.29 -30.19
C GLY A 436 -9.21 -32.51 -31.67
N GLY A 437 -9.21 -33.76 -32.14
CA GLY A 437 -9.24 -34.10 -33.56
C GLY A 437 -8.02 -33.62 -34.38
N LYS A 438 -8.27 -33.08 -35.58
CA LYS A 438 -7.21 -32.64 -36.53
C LYS A 438 -6.60 -31.29 -36.21
N SER A 439 -7.19 -30.49 -35.32
CA SER A 439 -6.68 -29.16 -34.94
C SER A 439 -6.35 -29.11 -33.44
N VAL A 440 -5.10 -28.88 -33.16
CA VAL A 440 -4.60 -28.68 -31.79
C VAL A 440 -4.64 -27.20 -31.45
N GLN A 441 -5.31 -26.83 -30.37
CA GLN A 441 -5.28 -25.46 -29.87
C GLN A 441 -3.89 -25.18 -29.31
N LYS A 442 -3.19 -24.21 -29.86
CA LYS A 442 -1.85 -23.78 -29.46
C LYS A 442 -1.76 -22.27 -29.46
N ASN A 443 -0.70 -21.73 -28.90
CA ASN A 443 -0.49 -20.28 -28.87
C ASN A 443 -1.73 -19.59 -28.30
N ILE A 444 -2.08 -19.94 -27.08
CA ILE A 444 -3.33 -19.49 -26.43
C ILE A 444 -3.15 -18.08 -25.90
N GLU A 445 -4.03 -17.18 -26.33
CA GLU A 445 -4.18 -15.84 -25.72
C GLU A 445 -5.48 -15.81 -24.93
N VAL A 446 -5.40 -15.36 -23.69
CA VAL A 446 -6.57 -15.11 -22.83
C VAL A 446 -6.86 -13.63 -22.85
N THR A 447 -8.09 -13.28 -23.18
CA THR A 447 -8.62 -11.93 -23.03
C THR A 447 -9.57 -11.90 -21.83
N MET A 448 -9.37 -11.00 -20.89
CA MET A 448 -10.22 -10.86 -19.71
C MET A 448 -10.92 -9.52 -19.70
N TYR A 449 -12.20 -9.56 -19.34
CA TYR A 449 -13.05 -8.39 -19.12
C TYR A 449 -13.63 -8.42 -17.70
N VAL A 450 -13.78 -7.24 -17.12
CA VAL A 450 -14.60 -7.01 -15.94
C VAL A 450 -15.94 -6.44 -16.40
N LEU A 451 -17.04 -7.13 -16.11
CA LEU A 451 -18.37 -6.75 -16.55
C LEU A 451 -19.28 -6.53 -15.34
N TYR A 452 -20.20 -5.58 -15.45
CA TYR A 452 -21.25 -5.37 -14.48
C TYR A 452 -22.47 -6.25 -14.77
N ALA A 453 -23.47 -6.22 -13.89
CA ALA A 453 -24.66 -7.06 -13.96
C ALA A 453 -25.50 -6.90 -15.26
N ASP A 454 -25.44 -5.72 -15.86
CA ASP A 454 -26.10 -5.40 -17.14
C ASP A 454 -25.28 -5.82 -18.38
N GLY A 455 -24.09 -6.40 -18.18
CA GLY A 455 -23.16 -6.79 -19.25
C GLY A 455 -22.28 -5.65 -19.77
N GLU A 456 -22.35 -4.48 -19.17
CA GLU A 456 -21.47 -3.37 -19.49
C GLU A 456 -20.04 -3.68 -19.02
N ILE A 457 -19.06 -3.42 -19.91
CA ILE A 457 -17.64 -3.53 -19.56
C ILE A 457 -17.29 -2.35 -18.64
N LEU A 458 -16.79 -2.67 -17.44
CA LEU A 458 -16.28 -1.67 -16.52
C LEU A 458 -14.94 -1.16 -17.05
N LYS A 459 -14.95 0.09 -17.51
CA LYS A 459 -13.75 0.77 -17.98
C LYS A 459 -12.82 1.06 -16.82
N ASP A 460 -11.52 1.05 -17.09
CA ASP A 460 -10.46 1.39 -16.13
C ASP A 460 -10.43 0.53 -14.83
N CYS A 461 -10.94 -0.71 -14.92
CA CYS A 461 -10.97 -1.67 -13.81
C CYS A 461 -9.89 -2.76 -13.88
N ILE A 462 -8.90 -2.62 -14.77
CA ILE A 462 -7.79 -3.56 -14.92
C ILE A 462 -6.48 -2.79 -14.90
N SER A 463 -5.60 -3.12 -13.96
CA SER A 463 -4.25 -2.54 -13.87
C SER A 463 -3.21 -3.63 -14.06
N LEU A 464 -2.35 -3.46 -15.05
CA LEU A 464 -1.19 -4.35 -15.26
C LEU A 464 0.00 -4.01 -14.36
N GLY A 465 0.06 -2.78 -13.89
CA GLY A 465 1.11 -2.30 -13.00
C GLY A 465 0.94 -0.81 -12.69
N SER A 466 1.56 -0.38 -11.60
CA SER A 466 1.60 1.04 -11.25
C SER A 466 2.41 1.83 -12.29
N GLY A 467 2.11 3.12 -12.41
CA GLY A 467 2.79 4.01 -13.37
C GLY A 467 2.15 4.05 -14.75
N GLU A 468 1.22 3.16 -15.05
CA GLU A 468 0.45 3.16 -16.29
C GLU A 468 -1.06 3.28 -16.01
N PRO A 469 -1.84 3.88 -16.93
CA PRO A 469 -3.29 3.96 -16.76
C PRO A 469 -3.94 2.57 -16.80
N ASN A 470 -5.07 2.46 -16.11
CA ASN A 470 -5.89 1.27 -16.15
C ASN A 470 -6.49 1.05 -17.54
N ILE A 471 -6.79 -0.19 -17.86
CA ILE A 471 -7.29 -0.63 -19.17
C ILE A 471 -8.65 -1.33 -19.04
N PRO A 472 -9.48 -1.31 -20.09
CA PRO A 472 -10.78 -1.99 -20.10
C PRO A 472 -10.68 -3.47 -20.44
N GLU A 473 -9.57 -3.91 -21.03
CA GLU A 473 -9.37 -5.25 -21.54
C GLU A 473 -7.94 -5.71 -21.24
N TYR A 474 -7.81 -6.87 -20.62
CA TYR A 474 -6.51 -7.52 -20.43
C TYR A 474 -6.27 -8.58 -21.50
N ARG A 475 -5.04 -8.65 -22.00
CA ARG A 475 -4.56 -9.74 -22.87
C ARG A 475 -3.33 -10.39 -22.27
N SER A 476 -3.36 -11.72 -22.17
CA SER A 476 -2.22 -12.48 -21.68
C SER A 476 -1.06 -12.46 -22.69
N PHE A 477 0.14 -12.74 -22.20
CA PHE A 477 1.18 -13.15 -23.13
C PHE A 477 0.91 -14.55 -23.68
N VAL A 478 1.47 -14.82 -24.85
CA VAL A 478 1.30 -16.08 -25.57
C VAL A 478 2.58 -16.91 -25.45
N LEU A 479 2.45 -18.17 -25.06
CA LEU A 479 3.52 -19.15 -25.06
C LEU A 479 3.48 -19.95 -26.37
N TYR A 480 4.61 -19.94 -27.08
CA TYR A 480 4.68 -20.54 -28.42
C TYR A 480 4.55 -22.06 -28.38
N HIS A 481 3.71 -22.61 -29.25
CA HIS A 481 3.43 -24.05 -29.37
C HIS A 481 2.97 -24.76 -28.08
N ASN A 482 2.41 -24.02 -27.15
CA ASN A 482 1.95 -24.54 -25.87
C ASN A 482 0.41 -24.63 -25.85
N ASN A 483 -0.13 -25.77 -25.47
CA ASN A 483 -1.56 -26.01 -25.24
C ASN A 483 -1.92 -26.16 -23.75
N SER A 484 -0.91 -26.16 -22.86
CA SER A 484 -1.05 -26.18 -21.40
C SER A 484 -0.27 -25.02 -20.78
N PRO A 485 -0.57 -23.76 -21.16
CA PRO A 485 0.20 -22.61 -20.73
C PRO A 485 0.06 -22.36 -19.23
N ARG A 486 1.19 -21.97 -18.61
CA ARG A 486 1.25 -21.43 -17.27
C ARG A 486 1.70 -19.98 -17.37
N TRP A 487 0.76 -19.06 -17.15
CA TRP A 487 1.05 -17.62 -17.21
C TRP A 487 1.59 -17.08 -15.90
N SER A 488 0.95 -17.42 -14.77
CA SER A 488 1.26 -16.93 -13.43
C SER A 488 1.40 -15.41 -13.38
N GLU A 489 0.56 -14.70 -14.13
CA GLU A 489 0.57 -13.24 -14.20
C GLU A 489 -0.45 -12.65 -13.22
N VAL A 490 0.04 -11.77 -12.34
CA VAL A 490 -0.79 -11.08 -11.36
C VAL A 490 -1.33 -9.79 -11.96
N ILE A 491 -2.63 -9.56 -11.80
CA ILE A 491 -3.37 -8.42 -12.33
C ILE A 491 -4.14 -7.79 -11.19
N LYS A 492 -4.06 -6.48 -11.03
CA LYS A 492 -4.88 -5.75 -10.07
C LYS A 492 -6.21 -5.35 -10.71
N LEU A 493 -7.30 -5.57 -9.98
CA LEU A 493 -8.65 -5.21 -10.41
C LEU A 493 -9.21 -4.13 -9.46
N PRO A 494 -8.98 -2.83 -9.72
CA PRO A 494 -9.49 -1.73 -8.91
C PRO A 494 -10.97 -1.48 -9.21
N ILE A 495 -11.84 -2.41 -8.79
CA ILE A 495 -13.27 -2.33 -9.02
C ILE A 495 -13.90 -1.45 -7.93
N PRO A 496 -14.70 -0.43 -8.28
CA PRO A 496 -15.42 0.38 -7.30
C PRO A 496 -16.32 -0.47 -6.41
N ILE A 497 -16.39 -0.16 -5.12
CA ILE A 497 -17.15 -0.95 -4.13
C ILE A 497 -18.62 -1.02 -4.49
N ASP A 498 -19.21 0.08 -4.92
CA ASP A 498 -20.61 0.19 -5.34
C ASP A 498 -20.95 -0.69 -6.59
N ARG A 499 -19.92 -1.01 -7.38
CA ARG A 499 -20.03 -1.86 -8.56
C ARG A 499 -19.58 -3.30 -8.32
N PHE A 500 -18.96 -3.61 -7.19
CA PHE A 500 -18.39 -4.93 -6.92
C PHE A 500 -19.47 -6.02 -6.86
N ARG A 501 -20.60 -5.72 -6.19
CA ARG A 501 -21.76 -6.61 -6.19
C ARG A 501 -22.40 -6.62 -7.59
N GLY A 502 -22.54 -7.80 -8.15
CA GLY A 502 -23.06 -7.99 -9.50
C GLY A 502 -22.00 -7.96 -10.59
N SER A 503 -20.74 -7.65 -10.27
CA SER A 503 -19.65 -7.75 -11.23
C SER A 503 -19.19 -9.20 -11.40
N HIS A 504 -18.74 -9.51 -12.61
CA HIS A 504 -18.16 -10.81 -12.94
C HIS A 504 -16.98 -10.65 -13.88
N LEU A 505 -16.15 -11.67 -13.95
CA LEU A 505 -15.04 -11.78 -14.88
C LEU A 505 -15.43 -12.73 -16.01
N ARG A 506 -15.06 -12.35 -17.23
CA ARG A 506 -15.15 -13.23 -18.40
C ARG A 506 -13.78 -13.36 -19.04
N PHE A 507 -13.38 -14.59 -19.29
CA PHE A 507 -12.13 -14.96 -19.94
C PHE A 507 -12.46 -15.58 -21.29
N GLU A 508 -11.89 -15.04 -22.35
CA GLU A 508 -12.07 -15.52 -23.71
C GLU A 508 -10.77 -16.14 -24.21
N PHE A 509 -10.82 -17.35 -24.74
CA PHE A 509 -9.65 -18.09 -25.19
C PHE A 509 -9.55 -18.06 -26.71
N ARG A 510 -8.40 -17.60 -27.19
CA ARG A 510 -8.13 -17.51 -28.63
C ARG A 510 -6.89 -18.31 -29.02
N HIS A 511 -7.01 -19.07 -30.11
CA HIS A 511 -5.87 -19.67 -30.78
C HIS A 511 -5.23 -18.65 -31.73
N CYS A 512 -3.92 -18.43 -31.58
CA CYS A 512 -3.17 -17.51 -32.42
C CYS A 512 -2.44 -18.28 -33.53
N SER A 513 -2.92 -18.14 -34.76
CA SER A 513 -2.30 -18.80 -35.92
C SER A 513 -0.99 -18.12 -36.34
N THR A 514 0.00 -18.91 -36.63
CA THR A 514 1.27 -18.43 -37.24
C THR A 514 1.28 -18.56 -38.76
N LYS A 515 0.34 -19.30 -39.35
CA LYS A 515 0.30 -19.62 -40.78
C LYS A 515 -0.67 -18.75 -41.58
N ASP A 516 -1.82 -18.43 -41.00
CA ASP A 516 -2.90 -17.74 -41.71
C ASP A 516 -2.96 -16.30 -41.20
N LYS A 517 -2.54 -15.34 -42.02
CA LYS A 517 -2.71 -13.88 -41.85
C LYS A 517 -2.74 -13.34 -40.40
N GLY A 518 -2.28 -14.15 -39.42
CA GLY A 518 -2.24 -13.80 -38.00
C GLY A 518 -3.61 -13.74 -37.32
N GLU A 519 -4.62 -14.43 -37.81
CA GLU A 519 -5.95 -14.43 -37.18
C GLU A 519 -5.93 -15.07 -35.80
N LYS A 520 -6.62 -14.41 -34.85
CA LYS A 520 -6.87 -14.91 -33.51
C LYS A 520 -8.26 -15.50 -33.45
N LYS A 521 -8.36 -16.81 -33.34
CA LYS A 521 -9.63 -17.55 -33.40
C LYS A 521 -10.17 -17.86 -32.02
N LEU A 522 -11.33 -17.32 -31.71
CA LEU A 522 -12.06 -17.63 -30.47
C LEU A 522 -12.54 -19.09 -30.49
N PHE A 523 -12.29 -19.84 -29.41
CA PHE A 523 -12.69 -21.24 -29.31
C PHE A 523 -13.34 -21.61 -27.96
N GLY A 524 -13.27 -20.76 -26.97
CA GLY A 524 -13.84 -21.04 -25.65
C GLY A 524 -13.85 -19.82 -24.74
N PHE A 525 -14.57 -19.93 -23.66
CA PHE A 525 -14.63 -18.94 -22.61
C PHE A 525 -14.84 -19.56 -21.24
N ALA A 526 -14.49 -18.81 -20.20
CA ALA A 526 -14.81 -19.09 -18.80
C ALA A 526 -15.27 -17.80 -18.14
N PHE A 527 -15.97 -17.93 -17.03
CA PHE A 527 -16.44 -16.77 -16.28
C PHE A 527 -16.56 -17.10 -14.80
N THR A 528 -16.59 -16.07 -13.96
CA THR A 528 -16.87 -16.19 -12.53
C THR A 528 -17.45 -14.90 -11.97
N PRO A 529 -18.56 -14.97 -11.21
CA PRO A 529 -18.97 -13.86 -10.38
C PRO A 529 -17.92 -13.53 -9.32
N LEU A 530 -17.80 -12.27 -8.92
CA LEU A 530 -16.85 -11.83 -7.89
C LEU A 530 -17.41 -11.91 -6.48
N MET A 531 -18.75 -11.89 -6.35
CA MET A 531 -19.44 -11.97 -5.08
C MET A 531 -20.46 -13.09 -5.12
N ARG A 532 -20.55 -13.86 -4.04
CA ARG A 532 -21.54 -14.91 -3.85
C ARG A 532 -22.90 -14.30 -3.48
N GLU A 533 -23.97 -15.11 -3.54
CA GLU A 533 -25.33 -14.68 -3.16
C GLU A 533 -25.42 -14.23 -1.71
N ASP A 534 -24.66 -14.85 -0.79
CA ASP A 534 -24.59 -14.49 0.62
C ASP A 534 -23.89 -13.14 0.87
N GLY A 535 -23.24 -12.56 -0.14
CA GLY A 535 -22.52 -11.30 -0.07
C GLY A 535 -21.04 -11.42 0.29
N THR A 536 -20.51 -12.64 0.41
CA THR A 536 -19.07 -12.88 0.53
C THR A 536 -18.39 -12.84 -0.83
N THR A 537 -17.11 -12.46 -0.85
CA THR A 537 -16.30 -12.45 -2.06
C THR A 537 -15.67 -13.82 -2.31
N LEU A 538 -15.11 -14.02 -3.51
CA LEU A 538 -14.30 -15.21 -3.80
C LEU A 538 -13.17 -15.34 -2.76
N SER A 539 -12.97 -16.57 -2.27
CA SER A 539 -11.90 -16.89 -1.32
C SER A 539 -10.51 -16.70 -1.92
N ASP A 540 -9.54 -16.38 -1.05
CA ASP A 540 -8.12 -16.22 -1.43
C ASP A 540 -7.47 -17.58 -1.66
N GLU A 541 -7.83 -18.21 -2.75
CA GLU A 541 -7.35 -19.53 -3.15
C GLU A 541 -7.31 -19.67 -4.68
N SER A 542 -6.88 -20.83 -5.14
CA SER A 542 -6.90 -21.21 -6.54
C SER A 542 -8.29 -21.74 -6.91
N HIS A 543 -8.85 -21.25 -8.01
CA HIS A 543 -10.19 -21.59 -8.51
C HIS A 543 -10.09 -22.25 -9.88
N GLU A 544 -10.64 -23.44 -10.00
CA GLU A 544 -10.84 -24.11 -11.29
C GLU A 544 -12.16 -23.66 -11.91
N LEU A 545 -12.10 -22.98 -13.05
CA LEU A 545 -13.26 -22.53 -13.78
C LEU A 545 -13.59 -23.46 -14.92
N TYR A 546 -14.87 -23.67 -15.15
CA TYR A 546 -15.35 -24.44 -16.31
C TYR A 546 -15.11 -23.70 -17.62
N VAL A 547 -14.65 -24.43 -18.63
CA VAL A 547 -14.46 -23.94 -19.98
C VAL A 547 -15.64 -24.30 -20.83
N TYR A 548 -16.27 -23.33 -21.46
CA TYR A 548 -17.37 -23.50 -22.40
C TYR A 548 -16.88 -23.31 -23.83
N LYS A 549 -17.32 -24.17 -24.74
CA LYS A 549 -17.01 -24.08 -26.16
C LYS A 549 -17.78 -22.94 -26.80
N CYS A 550 -17.12 -22.20 -27.64
CA CYS A 550 -17.72 -21.17 -28.51
C CYS A 550 -16.91 -21.06 -29.80
N ASP A 551 -17.36 -20.24 -30.71
CA ASP A 551 -16.73 -19.99 -32.00
C ASP A 551 -16.64 -18.47 -32.29
N GLU A 552 -16.09 -18.13 -33.44
CA GLU A 552 -15.88 -16.74 -33.85
C GLU A 552 -17.19 -15.96 -34.06
N ASN A 553 -18.31 -16.67 -34.27
CA ASN A 553 -19.62 -16.05 -34.45
C ASN A 553 -20.34 -15.84 -33.11
N THR A 554 -19.77 -16.34 -32.03
CA THR A 554 -20.35 -16.20 -30.70
C THR A 554 -20.34 -14.75 -30.27
N THR A 555 -21.51 -14.22 -29.98
CA THR A 555 -21.69 -12.88 -29.42
C THR A 555 -22.06 -12.99 -27.95
N PHE A 556 -21.43 -12.17 -27.12
CA PHE A 556 -21.73 -12.09 -25.68
C PHE A 556 -22.67 -10.92 -25.35
N SER A 557 -23.43 -10.46 -26.33
CA SER A 557 -24.39 -9.35 -26.17
C SER A 557 -25.48 -9.63 -25.12
N ASN A 558 -25.85 -10.88 -24.94
CA ASN A 558 -26.73 -11.31 -23.87
C ASN A 558 -25.95 -12.10 -22.79
N HIS A 559 -25.45 -11.40 -21.80
CA HIS A 559 -24.68 -11.98 -20.68
C HIS A 559 -25.53 -12.91 -19.79
N ALA A 560 -26.84 -12.74 -19.75
CA ALA A 560 -27.75 -13.60 -19.00
C ALA A 560 -27.69 -15.06 -19.49
N LEU A 561 -27.34 -15.31 -20.76
CA LEU A 561 -27.24 -16.64 -21.31
C LEU A 561 -26.13 -17.48 -20.67
N TYR A 562 -24.99 -16.90 -20.33
CA TYR A 562 -23.90 -17.66 -19.70
C TYR A 562 -23.85 -17.51 -18.18
N LEU A 563 -24.32 -16.40 -17.61
CA LEU A 563 -24.30 -16.20 -16.15
C LEU A 563 -25.23 -17.19 -15.40
N GLY A 564 -26.21 -17.76 -16.07
CA GLY A 564 -27.06 -18.82 -15.52
C GLY A 564 -26.41 -20.21 -15.51
N LEU A 565 -25.19 -20.35 -16.08
CA LEU A 565 -24.46 -21.60 -16.11
C LEU A 565 -23.59 -21.76 -14.86
N PRO A 566 -23.27 -22.99 -14.43
CA PRO A 566 -22.26 -23.19 -13.37
C PRO A 566 -20.88 -22.75 -13.86
N CYS A 567 -20.21 -21.92 -13.09
CA CYS A 567 -18.85 -21.44 -13.43
C CYS A 567 -17.75 -22.37 -12.88
N CYS A 568 -18.05 -23.17 -11.86
CA CYS A 568 -17.13 -24.11 -11.21
C CYS A 568 -17.89 -25.33 -10.66
N LYS A 569 -17.14 -26.28 -10.08
CA LYS A 569 -17.71 -27.52 -9.57
C LYS A 569 -18.72 -27.31 -8.42
N ASP A 570 -18.47 -26.32 -7.59
CA ASP A 570 -19.31 -26.07 -6.41
C ASP A 570 -20.69 -25.49 -6.78
N ASP A 571 -20.79 -24.81 -7.90
CA ASP A 571 -22.07 -24.27 -8.40
C ASP A 571 -23.03 -25.36 -8.91
N PHE A 572 -22.54 -26.55 -9.20
CA PHE A 572 -23.37 -27.64 -9.66
C PHE A 572 -24.42 -28.09 -8.63
N ASN A 573 -24.09 -27.91 -7.35
CA ASN A 573 -24.99 -28.26 -6.24
C ASN A 573 -26.10 -27.22 -6.02
N SER A 574 -25.90 -26.01 -6.54
CA SER A 574 -26.84 -24.88 -6.40
C SER A 574 -27.76 -24.66 -7.59
N CYS A 575 -27.47 -25.30 -8.75
CA CYS A 575 -28.27 -25.19 -9.97
C CYS A 575 -28.85 -26.56 -10.41
N PRO A 576 -29.92 -27.08 -9.77
CA PRO A 576 -30.47 -28.42 -10.07
C PRO A 576 -31.14 -28.55 -11.44
N ASN A 577 -31.43 -27.46 -12.12
CA ASN A 577 -32.16 -27.48 -13.41
C ASN A 577 -31.40 -26.66 -14.46
N ILE A 578 -30.37 -27.26 -15.07
CA ILE A 578 -29.76 -26.71 -16.28
C ILE A 578 -30.70 -26.98 -17.46
N PRO A 579 -31.28 -25.96 -18.12
CA PRO A 579 -32.13 -26.20 -19.28
C PRO A 579 -31.36 -26.93 -20.37
N SER A 580 -31.95 -27.98 -20.94
CA SER A 580 -31.36 -28.76 -22.03
C SER A 580 -31.17 -27.98 -23.35
N SER A 581 -31.61 -26.74 -23.40
CA SER A 581 -31.54 -25.84 -24.56
C SER A 581 -30.36 -24.89 -24.55
N LEU A 582 -29.28 -25.21 -23.83
CA LEU A 582 -28.13 -24.31 -23.70
C LEU A 582 -27.35 -24.18 -25.00
N ILE A 583 -27.09 -22.92 -25.37
CA ILE A 583 -26.28 -22.50 -26.52
C ILE A 583 -24.81 -22.88 -26.34
N PHE A 584 -24.32 -23.00 -25.07
CA PHE A 584 -22.93 -23.26 -24.74
C PHE A 584 -22.74 -24.67 -24.18
N GLN A 585 -21.79 -25.39 -24.78
CA GLN A 585 -21.43 -26.73 -24.33
C GLN A 585 -20.19 -26.66 -23.45
N ARG A 586 -20.28 -27.22 -22.23
CA ARG A 586 -19.11 -27.37 -21.36
C ARG A 586 -18.08 -28.33 -21.96
N SER A 587 -16.81 -27.96 -21.93
CA SER A 587 -15.72 -28.86 -22.23
C SER A 587 -15.38 -29.68 -20.98
N VAL A 588 -15.38 -31.02 -21.11
CA VAL A 588 -15.08 -31.93 -19.97
C VAL A 588 -13.58 -32.12 -19.77
N LYS A 589 -12.79 -31.86 -20.79
CA LYS A 589 -11.36 -32.14 -20.81
C LYS A 589 -10.47 -30.92 -20.67
N GLU A 590 -11.03 -29.73 -20.84
CA GLU A 590 -10.32 -28.47 -20.73
C GLU A 590 -10.49 -27.91 -19.33
N THR A 591 -9.40 -27.38 -18.76
CA THR A 591 -9.38 -26.77 -17.44
C THR A 591 -8.75 -25.39 -17.52
N PHE A 592 -9.24 -24.49 -16.67
CA PHE A 592 -8.72 -23.14 -16.55
C PHE A 592 -8.66 -22.72 -15.08
N TRP A 593 -7.51 -22.20 -14.66
CA TRP A 593 -7.23 -21.89 -13.27
C TRP A 593 -6.86 -20.43 -13.09
N ILE A 594 -7.49 -19.83 -12.10
CA ILE A 594 -7.15 -18.50 -11.59
C ILE A 594 -6.96 -18.59 -10.08
N SER A 595 -6.26 -17.65 -9.48
CA SER A 595 -6.31 -17.43 -8.04
C SER A 595 -6.64 -15.98 -7.74
N THR A 596 -7.21 -15.75 -6.58
CA THR A 596 -7.61 -14.42 -6.13
C THR A 596 -7.02 -14.13 -4.76
N GLN A 597 -6.70 -12.86 -4.52
CA GLN A 597 -6.31 -12.30 -3.22
C GLN A 597 -6.99 -10.96 -3.06
N LEU A 598 -7.76 -10.81 -1.99
CA LEU A 598 -8.48 -9.58 -1.69
C LEU A 598 -7.82 -8.83 -0.53
N SER A 599 -7.46 -7.58 -0.76
CA SER A 599 -7.02 -6.64 0.29
C SER A 599 -8.06 -5.54 0.41
N SER A 600 -9.06 -5.75 1.27
CA SER A 600 -10.21 -4.85 1.42
C SER A 600 -10.54 -4.58 2.89
N THR A 601 -10.87 -3.33 3.19
CA THR A 601 -11.43 -2.88 4.47
C THR A 601 -12.96 -2.75 4.41
N LYS A 602 -13.60 -3.15 3.29
CA LYS A 602 -15.05 -3.03 3.06
C LYS A 602 -15.71 -4.33 2.63
N LEU A 603 -14.97 -5.26 2.07
CA LEU A 603 -15.44 -6.55 1.60
C LEU A 603 -14.78 -7.66 2.40
N THR A 604 -15.53 -8.69 2.74
CA THR A 604 -15.02 -9.85 3.49
C THR A 604 -15.39 -11.16 2.82
N GLN A 605 -14.53 -12.16 3.01
CA GLN A 605 -14.75 -13.56 2.64
C GLN A 605 -15.32 -14.37 3.82
N ASN A 606 -15.34 -13.77 5.00
CA ASN A 606 -15.73 -14.46 6.22
C ASN A 606 -17.26 -14.38 6.42
N VAL A 607 -17.92 -15.53 6.34
CA VAL A 607 -19.38 -15.63 6.48
C VAL A 607 -19.86 -15.25 7.87
N ASP A 608 -19.12 -15.61 8.92
CA ASP A 608 -19.50 -15.32 10.31
C ASP A 608 -19.38 -13.84 10.62
N LEU A 609 -18.31 -13.19 10.14
CA LEU A 609 -18.15 -11.74 10.25
C LEU A 609 -19.27 -10.99 9.49
N LEU A 610 -19.57 -11.41 8.27
CA LEU A 610 -20.64 -10.79 7.49
C LEU A 610 -22.00 -10.96 8.17
N ALA A 611 -22.27 -12.13 8.75
CA ALA A 611 -23.48 -12.39 9.50
C ALA A 611 -23.60 -11.49 10.73
N LEU A 612 -22.48 -11.24 11.44
CA LEU A 612 -22.43 -10.29 12.55
C LEU A 612 -22.79 -8.87 12.09
N LEU A 613 -22.14 -8.38 11.05
CA LEU A 613 -22.37 -7.02 10.53
C LEU A 613 -23.81 -6.82 10.02
N LYS A 614 -24.46 -7.90 9.59
CA LYS A 614 -25.85 -7.92 9.11
C LYS A 614 -26.83 -8.50 10.14
N TRP A 615 -26.52 -8.52 11.41
CA TRP A 615 -27.29 -9.19 12.47
C TRP A 615 -28.78 -8.80 12.48
N LYS A 616 -29.13 -7.57 12.13
CA LYS A 616 -30.52 -7.08 12.05
C LYS A 616 -31.39 -7.84 11.05
N ALA A 617 -30.76 -8.48 10.05
CA ALA A 617 -31.50 -9.31 9.10
C ALA A 617 -31.95 -10.67 9.68
N HIS A 618 -31.22 -11.16 10.70
CA HIS A 618 -31.47 -12.44 11.36
C HIS A 618 -31.28 -12.35 12.90
N PRO A 619 -32.12 -11.59 13.61
CA PRO A 619 -31.95 -11.34 15.05
C PRO A 619 -32.06 -12.61 15.91
N ASP A 620 -32.75 -13.63 15.42
CA ASP A 620 -32.89 -14.96 16.04
C ASP A 620 -31.57 -15.73 16.13
N ARG A 621 -30.60 -15.42 15.25
CA ARG A 621 -29.31 -16.11 15.15
C ARG A 621 -28.14 -15.40 15.88
N VAL A 622 -28.40 -14.26 16.53
CA VAL A 622 -27.36 -13.42 17.17
C VAL A 622 -26.52 -14.20 18.16
N MET A 623 -27.14 -15.04 18.99
CA MET A 623 -26.41 -15.85 20.00
C MET A 623 -25.39 -16.78 19.36
N ASP A 624 -25.77 -17.44 18.28
CA ASP A 624 -24.93 -18.35 17.52
C ASP A 624 -23.80 -17.59 16.78
N ILE A 625 -24.13 -16.44 16.18
CA ILE A 625 -23.17 -15.56 15.50
C ILE A 625 -22.10 -15.05 16.48
N LEU A 626 -22.49 -14.56 17.65
CA LEU A 626 -21.54 -14.11 18.69
C LEU A 626 -20.62 -15.25 19.15
N GLY A 627 -21.16 -16.48 19.29
CA GLY A 627 -20.37 -17.65 19.64
C GLY A 627 -19.31 -18.04 18.59
N ARG A 628 -19.54 -17.71 17.32
CA ARG A 628 -18.61 -18.00 16.21
C ARG A 628 -17.57 -16.92 15.97
N LEU A 629 -17.78 -15.70 16.47
CA LEU A 629 -16.86 -14.58 16.26
C LEU A 629 -15.42 -14.91 16.72
N ARG A 630 -15.27 -15.73 17.75
CA ARG A 630 -13.96 -16.22 18.23
C ARG A 630 -13.14 -17.02 17.20
N HIS A 631 -13.77 -17.49 16.14
CA HIS A 631 -13.12 -18.24 15.07
C HIS A 631 -12.71 -17.38 13.87
N VAL A 632 -13.10 -16.10 13.89
CA VAL A 632 -12.68 -15.12 12.89
C VAL A 632 -11.20 -14.80 13.09
N SER A 633 -10.43 -14.74 12.00
CA SER A 633 -9.01 -14.44 12.09
C SER A 633 -8.74 -13.05 12.64
N GLY A 634 -7.65 -12.89 13.41
CA GLY A 634 -7.27 -11.59 13.97
C GLY A 634 -7.07 -10.51 12.91
N GLU A 635 -6.61 -10.86 11.72
CA GLU A 635 -6.47 -9.93 10.60
C GLU A 635 -7.83 -9.39 10.13
N GLU A 636 -8.84 -10.23 9.98
CA GLU A 636 -10.21 -9.80 9.64
C GLU A 636 -10.81 -8.91 10.74
N ILE A 637 -10.58 -9.26 12.01
CA ILE A 637 -11.06 -8.45 13.13
C ILE A 637 -10.43 -7.04 13.08
N VAL A 638 -9.14 -6.93 12.84
CA VAL A 638 -8.45 -5.63 12.77
C VAL A 638 -8.97 -4.77 11.61
N LYS A 639 -9.20 -5.37 10.44
CA LYS A 639 -9.74 -4.67 9.27
C LYS A 639 -11.11 -4.04 9.52
N PHE A 640 -11.96 -4.73 10.26
CA PHE A 640 -13.35 -4.34 10.52
C PHE A 640 -13.59 -3.94 11.97
N LEU A 641 -12.54 -3.64 12.73
CA LEU A 641 -12.64 -3.44 14.18
C LEU A 641 -13.69 -2.39 14.56
N GLN A 642 -13.71 -1.26 13.88
CA GLN A 642 -14.69 -0.20 14.12
C GLN A 642 -16.12 -0.71 13.88
N ASP A 643 -16.36 -1.33 12.71
CA ASP A 643 -17.68 -1.83 12.33
C ASP A 643 -18.16 -2.96 13.29
N ILE A 644 -17.21 -3.81 13.74
CA ILE A 644 -17.48 -4.86 14.73
C ILE A 644 -17.89 -4.25 16.06
N LEU A 645 -17.13 -3.28 16.59
CA LEU A 645 -17.43 -2.62 17.87
C LEU A 645 -18.78 -1.90 17.81
N ASP A 646 -19.04 -1.13 16.76
CA ASP A 646 -20.32 -0.44 16.57
C ASP A 646 -21.48 -1.44 16.51
N THR A 647 -21.28 -2.59 15.87
CA THR A 647 -22.28 -3.66 15.80
C THR A 647 -22.49 -4.31 17.16
N LEU A 648 -21.44 -4.63 17.90
CA LEU A 648 -21.53 -5.23 19.22
C LEU A 648 -22.26 -4.30 20.22
N PHE A 649 -21.96 -3.00 20.19
CA PHE A 649 -22.68 -2.02 20.98
C PHE A 649 -24.15 -1.87 20.56
N SER A 650 -24.43 -1.92 19.26
CA SER A 650 -25.81 -1.91 18.76
C SER A 650 -26.63 -3.15 19.21
N ILE A 651 -25.99 -4.32 19.28
CA ILE A 651 -26.60 -5.55 19.82
C ILE A 651 -26.85 -5.41 21.32
N LEU A 652 -25.90 -4.81 22.04
CA LEU A 652 -26.03 -4.57 23.48
C LEU A 652 -27.18 -3.62 23.79
N ASP A 653 -27.31 -2.53 23.03
CA ASP A 653 -28.38 -1.54 23.17
C ASP A 653 -29.77 -2.14 22.91
N ASP A 654 -29.85 -3.12 21.97
CA ASP A 654 -31.10 -3.79 21.63
C ASP A 654 -31.65 -4.64 22.81
N ASN A 655 -30.79 -5.44 23.45
CA ASN A 655 -31.17 -6.25 24.61
C ASN A 655 -29.96 -6.65 25.48
N THR A 656 -29.63 -5.83 26.45
CA THR A 656 -28.50 -6.04 27.37
C THR A 656 -28.64 -7.31 28.19
N ASP A 657 -29.82 -7.63 28.67
CA ASP A 657 -30.07 -8.79 29.54
C ASP A 657 -29.84 -10.10 28.78
N LYS A 658 -30.22 -10.14 27.52
CA LYS A 658 -30.08 -11.31 26.65
C LYS A 658 -28.67 -11.51 26.08
N TYR A 659 -28.05 -10.43 25.65
CA TYR A 659 -26.81 -10.50 24.86
C TYR A 659 -25.55 -10.05 25.64
N GLY A 660 -25.70 -9.35 26.77
CA GLY A 660 -24.60 -8.70 27.48
C GLY A 660 -23.41 -9.59 27.80
N ALA A 661 -23.67 -10.81 28.32
CA ALA A 661 -22.60 -11.75 28.66
C ALA A 661 -21.79 -12.19 27.43
N LEU A 662 -22.44 -12.48 26.31
CA LEU A 662 -21.79 -12.92 25.08
C LEU A 662 -21.07 -11.78 24.37
N VAL A 663 -21.65 -10.59 24.34
CA VAL A 663 -20.99 -9.39 23.82
C VAL A 663 -19.72 -9.10 24.61
N PHE A 664 -19.79 -9.17 25.95
CA PHE A 664 -18.62 -8.99 26.81
C PHE A 664 -17.54 -10.05 26.54
N GLN A 665 -17.93 -11.33 26.44
CA GLN A 665 -16.99 -12.41 26.10
C GLN A 665 -16.33 -12.19 24.73
N SER A 666 -17.08 -11.69 23.74
CA SER A 666 -16.55 -11.37 22.40
C SER A 666 -15.50 -10.25 22.49
N LEU A 667 -15.80 -9.16 23.21
CA LEU A 667 -14.86 -8.05 23.42
C LEU A 667 -13.56 -8.48 24.12
N VAL A 668 -13.66 -9.35 25.16
CA VAL A 668 -12.50 -9.87 25.88
C VAL A 668 -11.67 -10.82 25.01
N SER A 669 -12.31 -11.62 24.15
CA SER A 669 -11.62 -12.54 23.25
C SER A 669 -10.83 -11.78 22.19
N GLU A 670 -11.35 -10.68 21.66
CA GLU A 670 -10.64 -9.81 20.73
C GLU A 670 -9.41 -9.16 21.36
N HIS A 671 -9.48 -8.79 22.64
CA HIS A 671 -8.34 -8.21 23.35
C HIS A 671 -7.20 -9.20 23.61
N LYS A 672 -7.49 -10.50 23.69
CA LYS A 672 -6.46 -11.56 23.86
C LYS A 672 -5.78 -11.97 22.56
N GLN A 673 -6.37 -11.69 21.40
CA GLN A 673 -5.76 -12.00 20.09
C GLN A 673 -4.79 -10.90 19.58
N LYS A 674 -4.74 -9.76 20.25
CA LYS A 674 -3.73 -8.70 20.05
C LYS A 674 -2.46 -9.02 20.86
#